data_3b4f957a5b30692d266843cd0be17d7a
#
_entry.id   3b4f957a5b30692d266843cd0be17d7a
#
_cell.length_a   1.000
_cell.length_b   1.000
_cell.length_c   1.000
_cell.angle_alpha   90.00
_cell.angle_beta   90.00
_cell.angle_gamma   90.00
#
_symmetry.space_group_name_H-M   'P 1'
#
loop_
_entity.id
_entity.type
_entity.pdbx_description
1 polymer ?
#
loop_
_entity_poly.entity_id
_entity_poly.type
_entity_poly.pdbx_seq_one_letter_code
_entity_poly.pdbx_strand_id
1 'polypeptide(L)'
;LKNLLLSRILPYKFPNSTIKREKLIDKMHENINKGLILIIAPAGYGKTILIQQYLGFSGMKYSWLNIHPDMNNFYVFMNYLIHSIKRINAEFGNSSLLLIEDYREKYEFSSNQDKITDDIIATFINELYLYFEDDLVLVLDEPGNLDNSEWVKLTFNKLFANIPSHIHFVITTRNLPVFSSASLLAKQNILKIEMNELAFTKKETGKLVKEIYNIDCGDKDIQLLTDALAGWITGLHLILQSHGEYFPRLQLDKLVIVDDIFNYFTEDIFADLSSEVKEFLMITSLLENFTSKQCNDLFKTEESPAIINELLRKNIFIQVLHTEPGGSEPRYSYQVLFKKFLNLKVKELKSESEINSFYRKVSDYYLEQNEIVPAVNYLLSAGQIPKAAELIHTHFQTYFDNGNFDILWKWLEKIENGSNNSDYRLLYFKALLLKFFMGSTEESLPILDKAIELSLECKDNEFWIKCIISKTRNLISLGKITEALKILQTADRVKTKGTNKARILFLNAYILYQDSLYDKAIKFLNEAANILEHESDNSRNSTDLKLEIFNLFGHIFLIKGDYSKSISYYERVAVSTKKISLKYETLCNLVLLYSQSAKFDKAVTYLEEAKEISRLISIPIFRITYLLANQALRYEFGDFEGSIKLLEELNRTAIEIKHKYYIFLSYSLIGDSYYSLNKLNKAEEYFDMAFRYINENSEYEKVQFAYSKALLIKKTSTISEIETVLLKAYNYYEEQKMIYSRIQAAFHLADFYKKSGNTVKALQFIKEVLTVSEEKEYYAFLQR
;
A
#
# COMPACT_ATOMS: atom_id res chain seq x y z
N LEU A 1 -11.98 9.96 0.78
CA LEU A 1 -12.96 9.59 -0.27
C LEU A 1 -12.78 10.35 -1.61
N LYS A 2 -11.97 11.44 -1.66
CA LYS A 2 -11.87 12.28 -2.88
C LYS A 2 -11.37 11.55 -4.14
N ASN A 3 -10.76 10.37 -4.02
CA ASN A 3 -10.10 9.67 -5.14
C ASN A 3 -10.57 8.22 -5.36
N LEU A 4 -11.62 7.77 -4.68
CA LEU A 4 -12.18 6.42 -4.85
C LEU A 4 -13.48 6.48 -5.64
N LEU A 5 -13.64 5.57 -6.59
CA LEU A 5 -14.90 5.43 -7.32
C LEU A 5 -15.93 4.77 -6.40
N LEU A 6 -16.93 5.54 -5.95
CA LEU A 6 -17.99 5.07 -5.05
C LEU A 6 -18.77 3.89 -5.63
N SER A 7 -18.93 3.81 -6.95
CA SER A 7 -19.56 2.67 -7.63
C SER A 7 -18.90 1.33 -7.34
N ARG A 8 -17.64 1.32 -6.88
CA ARG A 8 -16.90 0.11 -6.54
C ARG A 8 -17.13 -0.37 -5.11
N ILE A 9 -17.55 0.53 -4.22
CA ILE A 9 -17.81 0.22 -2.81
C ILE A 9 -19.29 0.30 -2.46
N LEU A 10 -20.15 0.29 -3.46
CA LEU A 10 -21.61 0.29 -3.34
C LEU A 10 -22.22 -0.85 -4.13
N PRO A 11 -23.27 -1.51 -3.62
CA PRO A 11 -24.02 -2.47 -4.39
C PRO A 11 -24.76 -1.77 -5.55
N TYR A 12 -24.88 -2.45 -6.67
CA TYR A 12 -25.77 -2.01 -7.76
C TYR A 12 -27.23 -2.04 -7.26
N LYS A 13 -28.05 -1.02 -7.58
CA LYS A 13 -29.48 -1.09 -7.33
C LYS A 13 -30.16 -1.84 -8.47
N PHE A 14 -30.92 -2.86 -8.14
CA PHE A 14 -31.76 -3.58 -9.05
C PHE A 14 -33.23 -3.14 -8.92
N PRO A 15 -34.06 -3.31 -9.97
CA PRO A 15 -35.49 -3.06 -9.89
C PRO A 15 -36.13 -3.86 -8.76
N ASN A 16 -37.14 -3.31 -8.10
CA ASN A 16 -37.90 -4.00 -7.04
C ASN A 16 -38.66 -5.24 -7.56
N SER A 17 -38.78 -5.39 -8.88
CA SER A 17 -39.44 -6.50 -9.55
C SER A 17 -38.52 -7.69 -9.82
N THR A 18 -37.96 -8.29 -8.78
CA THR A 18 -37.12 -9.49 -8.87
C THR A 18 -37.78 -10.66 -8.17
N ILE A 19 -37.59 -11.88 -8.73
CA ILE A 19 -38.06 -13.10 -8.08
C ILE A 19 -37.25 -13.37 -6.82
N LYS A 20 -37.93 -13.46 -5.68
CA LYS A 20 -37.27 -13.76 -4.39
C LYS A 20 -36.81 -15.21 -4.33
N ARG A 21 -35.54 -15.43 -3.99
CA ARG A 21 -34.87 -16.74 -3.94
C ARG A 21 -34.90 -17.31 -2.52
N GLU A 22 -36.12 -17.54 -1.97
CA GLU A 22 -36.32 -17.93 -0.55
C GLU A 22 -35.44 -19.07 -0.11
N LYS A 23 -35.43 -20.21 -0.85
CA LYS A 23 -34.62 -21.38 -0.50
C LYS A 23 -33.11 -21.10 -0.41
N LEU A 24 -32.58 -20.23 -1.27
CA LEU A 24 -31.18 -19.89 -1.27
C LEU A 24 -30.86 -18.89 -0.14
N ILE A 25 -31.78 -17.96 0.14
CA ILE A 25 -31.67 -17.03 1.25
C ILE A 25 -31.64 -17.79 2.59
N ASP A 26 -32.56 -18.74 2.79
CA ASP A 26 -32.61 -19.59 3.98
C ASP A 26 -31.32 -20.40 4.11
N LYS A 27 -30.85 -21.03 3.02
CA LYS A 27 -29.59 -21.77 2.98
C LYS A 27 -28.38 -20.90 3.36
N MET A 28 -28.33 -19.64 2.91
CA MET A 28 -27.28 -18.70 3.30
C MET A 28 -27.38 -18.36 4.77
N HIS A 29 -28.58 -18.10 5.28
CA HIS A 29 -28.80 -17.71 6.67
C HIS A 29 -28.42 -18.82 7.65
N GLU A 30 -28.82 -20.06 7.38
CA GLU A 30 -28.48 -21.24 8.19
C GLU A 30 -26.97 -21.51 8.23
N ASN A 31 -26.21 -21.04 7.23
CA ASN A 31 -24.79 -21.34 7.08
C ASN A 31 -23.88 -20.11 7.22
N ILE A 32 -24.39 -18.97 7.66
CA ILE A 32 -23.58 -17.75 7.76
C ILE A 32 -22.39 -17.92 8.71
N ASN A 33 -22.58 -18.70 9.80
CA ASN A 33 -21.55 -19.01 10.78
C ASN A 33 -20.37 -19.85 10.25
N LYS A 34 -20.44 -20.32 9.00
CA LYS A 34 -19.30 -20.96 8.34
C LYS A 34 -18.18 -19.96 7.97
N GLY A 35 -18.43 -18.67 8.13
CA GLY A 35 -17.46 -17.62 7.88
C GLY A 35 -17.23 -17.27 6.40
N LEU A 36 -17.44 -18.21 5.47
CA LEU A 36 -17.32 -17.98 4.03
C LEU A 36 -18.48 -18.59 3.25
N ILE A 37 -19.21 -17.77 2.51
CA ILE A 37 -20.19 -18.17 1.51
C ILE A 37 -19.61 -17.85 0.13
N LEU A 38 -19.46 -18.87 -0.71
CA LEU A 38 -18.90 -18.77 -2.05
C LEU A 38 -19.97 -19.08 -3.10
N ILE A 39 -20.32 -18.09 -3.92
CA ILE A 39 -21.34 -18.19 -4.97
C ILE A 39 -20.65 -18.24 -6.33
N ILE A 40 -20.70 -19.38 -7.01
CA ILE A 40 -19.95 -19.64 -8.24
C ILE A 40 -20.93 -19.86 -9.40
N ALA A 41 -20.97 -18.92 -10.33
CA ALA A 41 -21.74 -19.09 -11.58
C ALA A 41 -21.26 -18.10 -12.64
N PRO A 42 -21.47 -18.39 -13.93
CA PRO A 42 -21.27 -17.45 -15.03
C PRO A 42 -22.02 -16.11 -14.84
N ALA A 43 -21.76 -15.15 -15.71
CA ALA A 43 -22.49 -13.88 -15.70
C ALA A 43 -23.99 -14.12 -15.98
N GLY A 44 -24.87 -13.34 -15.31
CA GLY A 44 -26.30 -13.38 -15.58
C GLY A 44 -27.12 -14.43 -14.84
N TYR A 45 -26.52 -15.17 -13.89
CA TYR A 45 -27.24 -16.11 -13.02
C TYR A 45 -27.77 -15.51 -11.71
N GLY A 46 -27.72 -14.18 -11.56
CA GLY A 46 -28.32 -13.47 -10.42
C GLY A 46 -27.52 -13.54 -9.12
N LYS A 47 -26.22 -13.82 -9.16
CA LYS A 47 -25.33 -13.85 -7.97
C LYS A 47 -25.48 -12.62 -7.09
N THR A 48 -25.29 -11.45 -7.67
CA THR A 48 -25.32 -10.14 -7.00
C THR A 48 -26.72 -9.82 -6.43
N ILE A 49 -27.77 -10.20 -7.17
CA ILE A 49 -29.17 -10.03 -6.72
C ILE A 49 -29.46 -10.92 -5.51
N LEU A 50 -29.01 -12.16 -5.52
CA LEU A 50 -29.19 -13.08 -4.39
C LEU A 50 -28.56 -12.51 -3.11
N ILE A 51 -27.34 -11.98 -3.21
CA ILE A 51 -26.68 -11.35 -2.03
C ILE A 51 -27.50 -10.18 -1.52
N GLN A 52 -27.99 -9.30 -2.40
CA GLN A 52 -28.79 -8.15 -1.97
C GLN A 52 -30.11 -8.57 -1.32
N GLN A 53 -30.78 -9.61 -1.86
CA GLN A 53 -31.96 -10.18 -1.24
C GLN A 53 -31.65 -10.76 0.15
N TYR A 54 -30.49 -11.43 0.30
CA TYR A 54 -30.03 -11.97 1.57
C TYR A 54 -29.73 -10.88 2.58
N LEU A 55 -29.00 -9.83 2.19
CA LEU A 55 -28.66 -8.71 3.07
C LEU A 55 -29.94 -7.95 3.52
N GLY A 56 -30.91 -7.77 2.60
CA GLY A 56 -32.20 -7.19 2.95
C GLY A 56 -33.04 -8.06 3.89
N PHE A 57 -32.88 -9.39 3.82
CA PHE A 57 -33.54 -10.34 4.71
C PHE A 57 -32.88 -10.41 6.09
N SER A 58 -31.54 -10.51 6.13
CA SER A 58 -30.80 -10.68 7.39
C SER A 58 -30.73 -9.42 8.24
N GLY A 59 -30.82 -8.24 7.64
CA GLY A 59 -30.65 -6.95 8.33
C GLY A 59 -29.25 -6.71 8.91
N MET A 60 -28.28 -7.57 8.62
CA MET A 60 -26.89 -7.42 9.11
C MET A 60 -26.21 -6.21 8.50
N LYS A 61 -25.28 -5.61 9.26
CA LYS A 61 -24.37 -4.60 8.72
C LYS A 61 -23.50 -5.24 7.63
N TYR A 62 -23.24 -4.54 6.55
CA TYR A 62 -22.42 -5.09 5.48
C TYR A 62 -21.54 -4.04 4.82
N SER A 63 -20.38 -4.50 4.35
CA SER A 63 -19.49 -3.81 3.43
C SER A 63 -19.59 -4.45 2.05
N TRP A 64 -19.51 -3.65 1.00
CA TRP A 64 -19.58 -4.12 -0.38
C TRP A 64 -18.38 -3.64 -1.18
N LEU A 65 -17.71 -4.58 -1.88
CA LEU A 65 -16.62 -4.28 -2.80
C LEU A 65 -16.86 -4.97 -4.15
N ASN A 66 -17.10 -4.17 -5.19
CA ASN A 66 -17.09 -4.63 -6.57
C ASN A 66 -15.63 -4.66 -7.06
N ILE A 67 -15.10 -5.86 -7.26
CA ILE A 67 -13.69 -6.03 -7.64
C ILE A 67 -13.52 -5.88 -9.14
N HIS A 68 -12.64 -4.99 -9.53
CA HIS A 68 -12.34 -4.64 -10.92
C HIS A 68 -10.91 -5.07 -11.28
N PRO A 69 -10.61 -5.35 -12.57
CA PRO A 69 -9.26 -5.73 -13.00
C PRO A 69 -8.14 -4.73 -12.61
N ASP A 70 -8.49 -3.46 -12.46
CA ASP A 70 -7.56 -2.41 -12.01
C ASP A 70 -7.22 -2.47 -10.52
N MET A 71 -7.91 -3.31 -9.74
CA MET A 71 -7.55 -3.64 -8.36
C MET A 71 -6.55 -4.81 -8.27
N ASN A 72 -5.99 -5.28 -9.39
CA ASN A 72 -5.02 -6.36 -9.41
C ASN A 72 -3.64 -5.92 -8.90
N ASN A 73 -3.64 -5.25 -7.76
CA ASN A 73 -2.49 -4.90 -6.95
C ASN A 73 -2.89 -4.93 -5.48
N PHE A 74 -2.05 -5.52 -4.64
CA PHE A 74 -2.33 -5.69 -3.21
C PHE A 74 -2.71 -4.38 -2.50
N TYR A 75 -1.96 -3.31 -2.71
CA TYR A 75 -2.20 -2.02 -2.04
C TYR A 75 -3.50 -1.35 -2.52
N VAL A 76 -3.78 -1.43 -3.81
CA VAL A 76 -5.03 -0.89 -4.40
C VAL A 76 -6.22 -1.68 -3.87
N PHE A 77 -6.15 -3.01 -3.87
CA PHE A 77 -7.18 -3.89 -3.34
C PHE A 77 -7.46 -3.60 -1.86
N MET A 78 -6.41 -3.59 -1.01
CA MET A 78 -6.57 -3.32 0.42
C MET A 78 -7.13 -1.92 0.68
N ASN A 79 -6.72 -0.92 -0.10
CA ASN A 79 -7.25 0.44 0.02
C ASN A 79 -8.76 0.48 -0.24
N TYR A 80 -9.24 -0.13 -1.31
CA TYR A 80 -10.68 -0.22 -1.60
C TYR A 80 -11.44 -1.05 -0.55
N LEU A 81 -10.86 -2.17 -0.11
CA LEU A 81 -11.46 -3.02 0.92
C LEU A 81 -11.62 -2.26 2.24
N ILE A 82 -10.57 -1.59 2.70
CA ILE A 82 -10.61 -0.77 3.92
C ILE A 82 -11.67 0.34 3.79
N HIS A 83 -11.69 1.07 2.69
CA HIS A 83 -12.66 2.16 2.50
C HIS A 83 -14.10 1.66 2.37
N SER A 84 -14.33 0.45 1.87
CA SER A 84 -15.66 -0.14 1.83
C SER A 84 -16.20 -0.40 3.24
N ILE A 85 -15.34 -0.83 4.18
CA ILE A 85 -15.67 -1.09 5.59
C ILE A 85 -15.75 0.23 6.38
N LYS A 86 -14.87 1.18 6.09
CA LYS A 86 -14.84 2.50 6.72
C LYS A 86 -16.15 3.28 6.58
N ARG A 87 -16.99 2.93 5.63
CA ARG A 87 -18.35 3.49 5.49
C ARG A 87 -19.28 3.07 6.61
N ILE A 88 -19.02 1.95 7.28
CA ILE A 88 -19.83 1.45 8.40
C ILE A 88 -19.32 2.06 9.71
N ASN A 89 -18.00 2.17 9.85
CA ASN A 89 -17.34 2.79 10.99
C ASN A 89 -16.19 3.68 10.47
N ALA A 90 -16.31 5.00 10.64
CA ALA A 90 -15.38 5.99 10.11
C ALA A 90 -13.96 5.89 10.71
N GLU A 91 -13.85 5.35 11.92
CA GLU A 91 -12.56 5.18 12.61
C GLU A 91 -11.80 3.93 12.16
N PHE A 92 -12.49 2.96 11.56
CA PHE A 92 -11.87 1.75 11.04
C PHE A 92 -10.86 2.05 9.93
N GLY A 93 -9.78 1.32 9.88
CA GLY A 93 -8.84 1.30 8.77
C GLY A 93 -7.82 2.46 8.78
N ASN A 94 -7.83 3.32 9.79
CA ASN A 94 -6.89 4.44 9.86
C ASN A 94 -5.43 3.96 9.94
N SER A 95 -5.16 2.95 10.77
CA SER A 95 -3.81 2.41 10.93
C SER A 95 -3.36 1.63 9.71
N SER A 96 -4.25 0.82 9.14
CA SER A 96 -3.99 0.06 7.92
C SER A 96 -3.68 0.99 6.73
N LEU A 97 -4.44 2.08 6.56
CA LEU A 97 -4.21 3.07 5.50
C LEU A 97 -2.90 3.83 5.69
N LEU A 98 -2.58 4.21 6.93
CA LEU A 98 -1.30 4.85 7.26
C LEU A 98 -0.12 3.92 6.97
N LEU A 99 -0.24 2.64 7.27
CA LEU A 99 0.78 1.64 6.91
C LEU A 99 0.94 1.52 5.39
N ILE A 100 -0.16 1.44 4.66
CA ILE A 100 -0.12 1.40 3.20
C ILE A 100 0.58 2.65 2.63
N GLU A 101 0.31 3.84 3.16
CA GLU A 101 0.99 5.08 2.74
C GLU A 101 2.46 5.07 3.13
N ASP A 102 2.79 4.65 4.35
CA ASP A 102 4.15 4.63 4.88
C ASP A 102 5.05 3.63 4.12
N TYR A 103 4.53 2.43 3.86
CA TYR A 103 5.27 1.42 3.09
C TYR A 103 5.50 1.85 1.65
N ARG A 104 4.54 2.53 1.08
CA ARG A 104 4.61 3.10 -0.25
C ARG A 104 5.71 4.18 -0.38
N GLU A 105 6.00 4.92 0.71
CA GLU A 105 6.97 6.02 0.72
C GLU A 105 8.36 5.63 1.28
N LYS A 106 8.44 4.67 2.20
CA LYS A 106 9.64 4.40 3.00
C LYS A 106 10.41 3.12 2.68
N TYR A 107 9.68 2.05 2.32
CA TYR A 107 10.36 0.78 2.03
C TYR A 107 10.87 0.70 0.59
N GLU A 108 11.32 1.85 0.12
CA GLU A 108 12.29 1.92 -0.94
C GLU A 108 13.53 1.02 -0.68
N PHE A 109 13.69 0.45 0.53
CA PHE A 109 14.95 -0.08 1.05
C PHE A 109 14.91 -1.54 1.53
N SER A 110 13.81 -2.30 1.36
CA SER A 110 13.80 -3.69 1.81
C SER A 110 13.47 -4.70 0.72
N SER A 111 14.26 -5.78 0.70
CA SER A 111 14.09 -6.96 -0.15
C SER A 111 12.97 -7.93 0.27
N ASN A 112 12.05 -7.52 1.20
CA ASN A 112 11.07 -8.39 1.84
C ASN A 112 9.63 -7.94 1.56
N GLN A 113 9.14 -8.09 0.32
CA GLN A 113 7.75 -7.82 -0.06
C GLN A 113 6.73 -8.69 0.69
N ASP A 114 7.02 -9.96 0.91
CA ASP A 114 6.11 -10.90 1.58
C ASP A 114 5.78 -10.47 3.01
N LYS A 115 6.76 -9.90 3.71
CA LYS A 115 6.62 -9.47 5.09
C LYS A 115 5.78 -8.21 5.25
N ILE A 116 5.89 -7.28 4.31
CA ILE A 116 5.11 -6.03 4.28
C ILE A 116 3.63 -6.33 4.09
N THR A 117 3.32 -7.23 3.16
CA THR A 117 1.96 -7.71 2.93
C THR A 117 1.36 -8.31 4.20
N ASP A 118 2.16 -9.09 4.94
CA ASP A 118 1.77 -9.73 6.19
C ASP A 118 1.39 -8.71 7.27
N ASP A 119 2.17 -7.69 7.42
CA ASP A 119 1.98 -6.66 8.46
C ASP A 119 0.71 -5.83 8.20
N ILE A 120 0.43 -5.48 6.94
CA ILE A 120 -0.80 -4.78 6.56
C ILE A 120 -2.02 -5.66 6.84
N ILE A 121 -1.96 -6.95 6.47
CA ILE A 121 -3.07 -7.89 6.70
C ILE A 121 -3.29 -8.09 8.20
N ALA A 122 -2.23 -8.25 8.99
CA ALA A 122 -2.34 -8.42 10.42
C ALA A 122 -2.95 -7.18 11.10
N THR A 123 -2.53 -5.98 10.70
CA THR A 123 -3.10 -4.73 11.22
C THR A 123 -4.58 -4.59 10.85
N PHE A 124 -4.93 -4.89 9.60
CA PHE A 124 -6.31 -4.90 9.15
C PHE A 124 -7.20 -5.86 9.94
N ILE A 125 -6.71 -7.07 10.23
CA ILE A 125 -7.44 -8.05 11.04
C ILE A 125 -7.58 -7.55 12.49
N ASN A 126 -6.54 -6.98 13.06
CA ASN A 126 -6.59 -6.40 14.40
C ASN A 126 -7.60 -5.25 14.49
N GLU A 127 -7.69 -4.40 13.48
CA GLU A 127 -8.70 -3.35 13.41
C GLU A 127 -10.12 -3.93 13.31
N LEU A 128 -10.34 -5.05 12.61
CA LEU A 128 -11.64 -5.74 12.61
C LEU A 128 -12.04 -6.20 14.02
N TYR A 129 -11.10 -6.73 14.80
CA TYR A 129 -11.34 -7.11 16.21
C TYR A 129 -11.65 -5.91 17.11
N LEU A 130 -11.01 -4.76 16.84
CA LEU A 130 -11.12 -3.58 17.70
C LEU A 130 -12.40 -2.76 17.46
N TYR A 131 -12.85 -2.69 16.21
CA TYR A 131 -13.91 -1.75 15.80
C TYR A 131 -15.27 -2.40 15.55
N PHE A 132 -15.34 -3.74 15.54
CA PHE A 132 -16.60 -4.46 15.32
C PHE A 132 -16.76 -5.55 16.38
N GLU A 133 -17.88 -5.49 17.09
CA GLU A 133 -18.31 -6.51 18.08
C GLU A 133 -19.50 -7.32 17.55
N ASP A 134 -20.31 -6.72 16.65
CA ASP A 134 -21.49 -7.33 16.04
C ASP A 134 -21.12 -8.04 14.72
N ASP A 135 -22.02 -8.93 14.28
CA ASP A 135 -21.90 -9.60 12.97
C ASP A 135 -21.81 -8.60 11.81
N LEU A 136 -20.79 -8.77 11.00
CA LEU A 136 -20.51 -7.95 9.81
C LEU A 136 -20.31 -8.84 8.58
N VAL A 137 -21.03 -8.54 7.51
CA VAL A 137 -20.89 -9.23 6.23
C VAL A 137 -19.98 -8.43 5.29
N LEU A 138 -18.88 -9.03 4.85
CA LEU A 138 -17.97 -8.48 3.84
C LEU A 138 -18.27 -9.12 2.49
N VAL A 139 -18.88 -8.35 1.59
CA VAL A 139 -19.21 -8.79 0.24
C VAL A 139 -18.09 -8.45 -0.72
N LEU A 140 -17.55 -9.47 -1.39
CA LEU A 140 -16.57 -9.33 -2.47
C LEU A 140 -17.20 -9.83 -3.77
N ASP A 141 -17.54 -8.88 -4.64
CA ASP A 141 -18.21 -9.19 -5.90
C ASP A 141 -17.20 -9.30 -7.04
N GLU A 142 -17.11 -10.45 -7.69
CA GLU A 142 -16.24 -10.81 -8.83
C GLU A 142 -14.71 -10.72 -8.54
N PRO A 143 -14.15 -11.33 -7.48
CA PRO A 143 -12.70 -11.38 -7.27
C PRO A 143 -11.94 -12.20 -8.34
N GLY A 144 -12.63 -12.91 -9.20
CA GLY A 144 -12.04 -13.53 -10.39
C GLY A 144 -11.45 -12.53 -11.40
N ASN A 145 -11.69 -11.23 -11.20
CA ASN A 145 -11.04 -10.15 -11.94
C ASN A 145 -9.59 -9.87 -11.46
N LEU A 146 -9.20 -10.45 -10.31
CA LEU A 146 -7.81 -10.44 -9.86
C LEU A 146 -7.07 -11.61 -10.54
N ASP A 147 -5.82 -11.38 -10.92
CA ASP A 147 -4.98 -12.42 -11.48
C ASP A 147 -4.69 -13.53 -10.47
N ASN A 148 -4.29 -14.69 -10.97
CA ASN A 148 -3.85 -15.83 -10.17
C ASN A 148 -2.45 -15.60 -9.52
N SER A 149 -2.12 -14.36 -9.20
CA SER A 149 -0.85 -13.97 -8.61
C SER A 149 -0.69 -14.54 -7.19
N GLU A 150 0.54 -14.68 -6.76
CA GLU A 150 0.87 -15.27 -5.46
C GLU A 150 0.35 -14.41 -4.30
N TRP A 151 0.35 -13.08 -4.45
CA TRP A 151 -0.18 -12.18 -3.43
C TRP A 151 -1.67 -12.37 -3.16
N VAL A 152 -2.48 -12.69 -4.18
CA VAL A 152 -3.91 -12.97 -4.03
C VAL A 152 -4.11 -14.20 -3.15
N LYS A 153 -3.38 -15.29 -3.45
CA LYS A 153 -3.44 -16.54 -2.64
C LYS A 153 -3.04 -16.29 -1.19
N LEU A 154 -1.92 -15.60 -0.99
CA LEU A 154 -1.39 -15.31 0.35
C LEU A 154 -2.36 -14.45 1.15
N THR A 155 -2.87 -13.37 0.56
CA THR A 155 -3.81 -12.44 1.21
C THR A 155 -5.07 -13.15 1.66
N PHE A 156 -5.76 -13.83 0.74
CA PHE A 156 -7.03 -14.48 1.07
C PHE A 156 -6.85 -15.65 2.05
N ASN A 157 -5.77 -16.44 1.93
CA ASN A 157 -5.48 -17.50 2.88
C ASN A 157 -5.26 -16.95 4.30
N LYS A 158 -4.56 -15.83 4.45
CA LYS A 158 -4.32 -15.19 5.75
C LYS A 158 -5.58 -14.55 6.32
N LEU A 159 -6.36 -13.88 5.49
CA LEU A 159 -7.64 -13.32 5.89
C LEU A 159 -8.56 -14.43 6.45
N PHE A 160 -8.79 -15.49 5.69
CA PHE A 160 -9.70 -16.56 6.11
C PHE A 160 -9.19 -17.39 7.29
N ALA A 161 -7.87 -17.43 7.52
CA ALA A 161 -7.30 -18.17 8.65
C ALA A 161 -7.41 -17.42 9.99
N ASN A 162 -7.48 -16.08 9.96
CA ASN A 162 -7.31 -15.26 11.15
C ASN A 162 -8.45 -14.25 11.39
N ILE A 163 -9.49 -14.26 10.57
CA ILE A 163 -10.60 -13.31 10.71
C ILE A 163 -11.44 -13.60 11.96
N PRO A 164 -12.01 -12.56 12.63
CA PRO A 164 -12.92 -12.75 13.75
C PRO A 164 -14.15 -13.59 13.40
N SER A 165 -14.67 -14.38 14.32
CA SER A 165 -15.80 -15.29 14.08
C SER A 165 -17.12 -14.60 13.73
N HIS A 166 -17.27 -13.32 14.08
CA HIS A 166 -18.42 -12.47 13.78
C HIS A 166 -18.27 -11.72 12.43
N ILE A 167 -17.18 -11.96 11.70
CA ILE A 167 -16.98 -11.40 10.36
C ILE A 167 -17.19 -12.50 9.32
N HIS A 168 -18.11 -12.27 8.38
CA HIS A 168 -18.57 -13.24 7.41
C HIS A 168 -18.26 -12.77 5.99
N PHE A 169 -17.57 -13.57 5.20
CA PHE A 169 -17.34 -13.29 3.79
C PHE A 169 -18.45 -13.86 2.91
N VAL A 170 -18.98 -13.05 2.01
CA VAL A 170 -19.82 -13.49 0.91
C VAL A 170 -19.13 -13.11 -0.39
N ILE A 171 -18.72 -14.10 -1.16
CA ILE A 171 -17.92 -13.93 -2.37
C ILE A 171 -18.66 -14.44 -3.58
N THR A 172 -18.78 -13.62 -4.64
CA THR A 172 -19.24 -14.08 -5.95
C THR A 172 -18.08 -14.27 -6.90
N THR A 173 -18.13 -15.27 -7.74
CA THR A 173 -17.11 -15.47 -8.77
C THR A 173 -17.67 -16.23 -9.96
N ARG A 174 -17.02 -16.12 -11.12
CA ARG A 174 -17.40 -16.88 -12.33
C ARG A 174 -16.78 -18.26 -12.34
N ASN A 175 -15.56 -18.40 -11.81
CA ASN A 175 -14.79 -19.63 -11.77
C ASN A 175 -14.35 -19.93 -10.33
N LEU A 176 -13.91 -21.15 -10.08
CA LEU A 176 -13.37 -21.51 -8.78
C LEU A 176 -12.13 -20.63 -8.47
N PRO A 177 -12.13 -19.82 -7.40
CA PRO A 177 -11.03 -18.92 -7.14
C PRO A 177 -9.79 -19.70 -6.67
N VAL A 178 -8.61 -19.18 -7.00
CA VAL A 178 -7.30 -19.80 -6.74
C VAL A 178 -7.00 -19.95 -5.25
N PHE A 179 -7.59 -19.10 -4.41
CA PHE A 179 -7.48 -19.18 -2.94
C PHE A 179 -8.39 -20.24 -2.31
N SER A 180 -9.22 -20.93 -3.07
CA SER A 180 -9.99 -22.08 -2.58
C SER A 180 -9.11 -23.32 -2.45
N SER A 181 -8.09 -23.23 -1.58
CA SER A 181 -7.18 -24.37 -1.34
C SER A 181 -7.93 -25.54 -0.72
N ALA A 182 -7.50 -26.77 -1.04
CA ALA A 182 -8.06 -27.98 -0.46
C ALA A 182 -8.09 -27.97 1.08
N SER A 183 -7.22 -27.21 1.73
CA SER A 183 -7.16 -27.06 3.19
C SER A 183 -8.32 -26.25 3.76
N LEU A 184 -8.80 -25.20 3.07
CA LEU A 184 -9.99 -24.43 3.47
C LEU A 184 -11.26 -25.23 3.22
N LEU A 185 -11.31 -25.98 2.11
CA LEU A 185 -12.41 -26.88 1.79
C LEU A 185 -12.52 -28.05 2.77
N ALA A 186 -11.39 -28.59 3.23
CA ALA A 186 -11.34 -29.71 4.17
C ALA A 186 -11.82 -29.35 5.58
N LYS A 187 -11.78 -28.07 5.98
CA LYS A 187 -12.25 -27.59 7.30
C LYS A 187 -13.77 -27.43 7.40
N GLN A 188 -14.56 -27.75 6.36
CA GLN A 188 -16.02 -27.64 6.30
C GLN A 188 -16.60 -26.24 6.62
N ASN A 189 -15.79 -25.21 6.61
CA ASN A 189 -16.20 -23.84 6.97
C ASN A 189 -16.63 -22.99 5.76
N ILE A 190 -17.03 -23.63 4.65
CA ILE A 190 -17.43 -22.94 3.43
C ILE A 190 -18.80 -23.44 2.99
N LEU A 191 -19.73 -22.50 2.76
CA LEU A 191 -20.92 -22.78 1.98
C LEU A 191 -20.65 -22.49 0.51
N LYS A 192 -20.82 -23.46 -0.37
CA LYS A 192 -20.82 -23.24 -1.82
C LYS A 192 -22.24 -23.21 -2.35
N ILE A 193 -22.54 -22.24 -3.22
CA ILE A 193 -23.73 -22.17 -4.04
C ILE A 193 -23.24 -22.10 -5.48
N GLU A 194 -23.58 -23.12 -6.26
CA GLU A 194 -23.09 -23.30 -7.63
C GLU A 194 -24.14 -22.93 -8.66
N MET A 195 -23.73 -22.89 -9.95
CA MET A 195 -24.57 -22.52 -11.09
C MET A 195 -25.90 -23.30 -11.11
N ASN A 196 -25.87 -24.59 -10.83
CA ASN A 196 -27.08 -25.44 -10.87
C ASN A 196 -28.14 -25.04 -9.82
N GLU A 197 -27.70 -24.51 -8.68
CA GLU A 197 -28.61 -24.01 -7.64
C GLU A 197 -29.10 -22.59 -7.93
N LEU A 198 -28.30 -21.80 -8.64
CA LEU A 198 -28.65 -20.44 -9.06
C LEU A 198 -29.56 -20.42 -10.29
N ALA A 199 -29.47 -21.40 -11.16
CA ALA A 199 -30.32 -21.51 -12.33
C ALA A 199 -31.81 -21.46 -11.94
N PHE A 200 -32.61 -20.70 -12.69
CA PHE A 200 -34.05 -20.66 -12.46
C PHE A 200 -34.69 -22.02 -12.73
N THR A 201 -35.44 -22.47 -11.77
CA THR A 201 -36.30 -23.64 -11.92
C THR A 201 -37.52 -23.29 -12.79
N LYS A 202 -38.18 -24.29 -13.37
CA LYS A 202 -39.45 -24.08 -14.09
C LYS A 202 -40.43 -23.21 -13.32
N LYS A 203 -40.53 -23.40 -11.99
CA LYS A 203 -41.43 -22.65 -11.13
C LYS A 203 -41.02 -21.15 -11.05
N GLU A 204 -39.75 -20.87 -10.94
CA GLU A 204 -39.23 -19.51 -10.90
C GLU A 204 -39.32 -18.83 -12.27
N THR A 205 -39.01 -19.56 -13.36
CA THR A 205 -39.27 -19.08 -14.72
C THR A 205 -40.74 -18.76 -14.93
N GLY A 206 -41.65 -19.66 -14.49
CA GLY A 206 -43.08 -19.40 -14.57
C GLY A 206 -43.56 -18.17 -13.79
N LYS A 207 -43.00 -17.94 -12.59
CA LYS A 207 -43.26 -16.72 -11.85
C LYS A 207 -42.73 -15.48 -12.59
N LEU A 208 -41.51 -15.55 -13.14
CA LEU A 208 -40.93 -14.48 -13.94
C LEU A 208 -41.84 -14.09 -15.11
N VAL A 209 -42.26 -15.07 -15.89
CA VAL A 209 -43.10 -14.91 -17.08
C VAL A 209 -44.48 -14.34 -16.71
N LYS A 210 -45.15 -14.96 -15.72
CA LYS A 210 -46.54 -14.61 -15.38
C LYS A 210 -46.66 -13.38 -14.47
N GLU A 211 -45.84 -13.28 -13.42
CA GLU A 211 -46.01 -12.26 -12.39
C GLU A 211 -45.24 -10.93 -12.71
N ILE A 212 -44.08 -11.03 -13.39
CA ILE A 212 -43.26 -9.87 -13.71
C ILE A 212 -43.53 -9.35 -15.12
N TYR A 213 -43.61 -10.26 -16.09
CA TYR A 213 -43.82 -9.87 -17.50
C TYR A 213 -45.27 -9.88 -17.92
N ASN A 214 -46.20 -10.41 -17.09
CA ASN A 214 -47.65 -10.49 -17.37
C ASN A 214 -47.97 -11.28 -18.67
N ILE A 215 -47.16 -12.29 -18.98
CA ILE A 215 -47.34 -13.08 -20.19
C ILE A 215 -48.10 -14.38 -19.82
N ASP A 216 -49.22 -14.61 -20.49
CA ASP A 216 -49.97 -15.87 -20.36
C ASP A 216 -49.38 -16.89 -21.30
N CYS A 217 -48.69 -17.91 -20.75
CA CYS A 217 -48.14 -19.01 -21.50
C CYS A 217 -48.30 -20.33 -20.76
N GLY A 218 -48.36 -21.42 -21.58
CA GLY A 218 -48.56 -22.75 -21.07
C GLY A 218 -47.34 -23.33 -20.35
N ASP A 219 -47.59 -24.35 -19.51
CA ASP A 219 -46.52 -25.02 -18.75
C ASP A 219 -45.47 -25.71 -19.65
N LYS A 220 -45.84 -26.09 -20.89
CA LYS A 220 -44.91 -26.63 -21.87
C LYS A 220 -43.95 -25.56 -22.40
N ASP A 221 -44.44 -24.35 -22.64
CA ASP A 221 -43.63 -23.26 -23.14
C ASP A 221 -42.67 -22.77 -22.08
N ILE A 222 -43.11 -22.71 -20.81
CA ILE A 222 -42.25 -22.39 -19.66
C ILE A 222 -41.13 -23.44 -19.52
N GLN A 223 -41.45 -24.70 -19.68
CA GLN A 223 -40.45 -25.79 -19.63
C GLN A 223 -39.44 -25.66 -20.76
N LEU A 224 -39.89 -25.47 -21.99
CA LEU A 224 -39.05 -25.30 -23.16
C LEU A 224 -38.11 -24.10 -23.01
N LEU A 225 -38.63 -22.98 -22.50
CA LEU A 225 -37.82 -21.77 -22.25
C LEU A 225 -36.78 -22.03 -21.17
N THR A 226 -37.16 -22.69 -20.07
CA THR A 226 -36.23 -23.00 -18.97
C THR A 226 -35.13 -23.93 -19.45
N ASP A 227 -35.48 -24.96 -20.23
CA ASP A 227 -34.52 -25.95 -20.76
C ASP A 227 -33.59 -25.32 -21.80
N ALA A 228 -34.11 -24.52 -22.73
CA ALA A 228 -33.33 -23.87 -23.79
C ALA A 228 -32.27 -22.90 -23.23
N LEU A 229 -32.58 -22.23 -22.13
CA LEU A 229 -31.69 -21.30 -21.48
C LEU A 229 -30.98 -21.90 -20.25
N ALA A 230 -31.23 -23.17 -19.93
CA ALA A 230 -30.70 -23.81 -18.72
C ALA A 230 -30.90 -22.98 -17.45
N GLY A 231 -32.04 -22.28 -17.35
CA GLY A 231 -32.36 -21.39 -16.24
C GLY A 231 -31.49 -20.12 -16.17
N TRP A 232 -30.82 -19.73 -17.25
CA TRP A 232 -30.01 -18.49 -17.30
C TRP A 232 -30.88 -17.25 -17.22
N ILE A 233 -30.84 -16.58 -16.07
CA ILE A 233 -31.78 -15.52 -15.69
C ILE A 233 -31.73 -14.35 -16.67
N THR A 234 -30.51 -13.89 -17.02
CA THR A 234 -30.36 -12.76 -17.97
C THR A 234 -30.89 -13.12 -19.35
N GLY A 235 -30.63 -14.33 -19.83
CA GLY A 235 -31.20 -14.81 -21.12
C GLY A 235 -32.71 -14.85 -21.08
N LEU A 236 -33.32 -15.28 -19.96
CA LEU A 236 -34.76 -15.23 -19.76
C LEU A 236 -35.29 -13.82 -19.86
N HIS A 237 -34.68 -12.87 -19.15
CA HIS A 237 -35.05 -11.46 -19.20
C HIS A 237 -34.95 -10.92 -20.64
N LEU A 238 -33.83 -11.20 -21.33
CA LEU A 238 -33.58 -10.75 -22.71
C LEU A 238 -34.71 -11.22 -23.65
N ILE A 239 -35.06 -12.50 -23.59
CA ILE A 239 -36.14 -13.06 -24.41
C ILE A 239 -37.48 -12.42 -24.07
N LEU A 240 -37.82 -12.35 -22.80
CA LEU A 240 -39.11 -11.81 -22.35
C LEU A 240 -39.27 -10.32 -22.61
N GLN A 241 -38.19 -9.55 -22.55
CA GLN A 241 -38.21 -8.13 -22.86
C GLN A 241 -38.39 -7.84 -24.35
N SER A 242 -37.79 -8.68 -25.21
CA SER A 242 -37.83 -8.47 -26.66
C SER A 242 -39.09 -8.99 -27.32
N HIS A 243 -39.67 -10.10 -26.82
CA HIS A 243 -40.74 -10.82 -27.50
C HIS A 243 -41.93 -11.15 -26.59
N GLY A 244 -42.15 -10.35 -25.52
CA GLY A 244 -43.13 -10.66 -24.50
C GLY A 244 -44.52 -11.09 -24.98
N GLU A 245 -45.10 -10.42 -25.99
CA GLU A 245 -46.40 -10.76 -26.55
C GLU A 245 -46.36 -11.92 -27.58
N TYR A 246 -45.21 -12.14 -28.21
CA TYR A 246 -45.04 -13.15 -29.26
C TYR A 246 -44.34 -14.42 -28.78
N PHE A 247 -43.90 -14.44 -27.55
CA PHE A 247 -43.15 -15.54 -26.96
C PHE A 247 -43.77 -16.94 -27.15
N PRO A 248 -45.09 -17.16 -27.00
CA PRO A 248 -45.70 -18.47 -27.22
C PRO A 248 -45.64 -19.00 -28.67
N ARG A 249 -45.27 -18.17 -29.65
CA ARG A 249 -45.14 -18.51 -31.07
C ARG A 249 -43.72 -18.72 -31.56
N LEU A 250 -42.72 -18.49 -30.69
CA LEU A 250 -41.29 -18.67 -31.02
C LEU A 250 -40.98 -20.18 -31.16
N GLN A 251 -40.46 -20.56 -32.34
CA GLN A 251 -39.92 -21.93 -32.54
C GLN A 251 -38.56 -22.00 -31.81
N LEU A 252 -38.57 -22.39 -30.54
CA LEU A 252 -37.42 -22.46 -29.65
C LEU A 252 -36.32 -23.44 -30.11
N ASP A 253 -36.62 -24.33 -31.03
CA ASP A 253 -35.69 -25.32 -31.60
C ASP A 253 -34.49 -24.67 -32.33
N LYS A 254 -34.56 -23.38 -32.64
CA LYS A 254 -33.47 -22.60 -33.28
C LYS A 254 -32.60 -21.80 -32.31
N LEU A 255 -32.86 -21.90 -31.02
CA LEU A 255 -32.25 -21.07 -29.96
C LEU A 255 -31.03 -21.72 -29.26
N VAL A 256 -30.40 -22.72 -29.85
CA VAL A 256 -29.47 -23.65 -29.15
C VAL A 256 -28.05 -23.10 -28.97
N ILE A 257 -27.66 -21.97 -29.59
CA ILE A 257 -26.31 -21.40 -29.46
C ILE A 257 -26.41 -20.01 -28.86
N VAL A 258 -25.67 -19.74 -27.78
CA VAL A 258 -25.68 -18.45 -27.07
C VAL A 258 -25.35 -17.26 -27.99
N ASP A 259 -24.46 -17.46 -28.95
CA ASP A 259 -24.10 -16.46 -29.95
C ASP A 259 -25.25 -16.27 -30.97
N ASP A 260 -25.96 -17.30 -31.35
CA ASP A 260 -27.11 -17.22 -32.27
C ASP A 260 -28.32 -16.54 -31.61
N ILE A 261 -28.56 -16.82 -30.33
CA ILE A 261 -29.59 -16.11 -29.54
C ILE A 261 -29.27 -14.63 -29.47
N PHE A 262 -28.02 -14.31 -29.12
CA PHE A 262 -27.55 -12.93 -29.01
C PHE A 262 -27.69 -12.22 -30.35
N ASN A 263 -27.21 -12.77 -31.45
CA ASN A 263 -27.31 -12.21 -32.78
C ASN A 263 -28.76 -12.04 -33.23
N TYR A 264 -29.58 -13.07 -33.07
CA TYR A 264 -31.00 -13.03 -33.44
C TYR A 264 -31.77 -11.93 -32.71
N PHE A 265 -31.67 -11.88 -31.35
CA PHE A 265 -32.45 -10.91 -30.57
C PHE A 265 -31.93 -9.49 -30.71
N THR A 266 -30.62 -9.29 -30.78
CA THR A 266 -30.03 -7.96 -30.94
C THR A 266 -30.22 -7.44 -32.35
N GLU A 267 -30.20 -8.30 -33.37
CA GLU A 267 -30.50 -7.89 -34.75
C GLU A 267 -31.99 -7.56 -34.93
N ASP A 268 -32.91 -8.35 -34.35
CA ASP A 268 -34.34 -8.03 -34.40
C ASP A 268 -34.68 -6.75 -33.66
N ILE A 269 -34.14 -6.56 -32.44
CA ILE A 269 -34.38 -5.32 -31.70
C ILE A 269 -33.75 -4.14 -32.43
N PHE A 270 -32.54 -4.30 -32.93
CA PHE A 270 -31.84 -3.23 -33.60
C PHE A 270 -32.50 -2.93 -34.96
N ALA A 271 -33.06 -3.92 -35.65
CA ALA A 271 -33.75 -3.72 -36.92
C ALA A 271 -34.98 -2.81 -36.80
N ASP A 272 -35.74 -2.97 -35.74
CA ASP A 272 -37.01 -2.23 -35.51
C ASP A 272 -36.84 -0.77 -34.99
N LEU A 273 -35.62 -0.33 -34.74
CA LEU A 273 -35.33 1.02 -34.27
C LEU A 273 -35.23 2.02 -35.44
N SER A 274 -35.61 3.27 -35.19
CA SER A 274 -35.38 4.36 -36.12
C SER A 274 -33.88 4.58 -36.42
N SER A 275 -33.56 5.14 -37.58
CA SER A 275 -32.18 5.43 -37.96
C SER A 275 -31.46 6.33 -36.92
N GLU A 276 -32.17 7.29 -36.32
CA GLU A 276 -31.65 8.21 -35.30
C GLU A 276 -31.31 7.46 -34.01
N VAL A 277 -32.20 6.58 -33.55
CA VAL A 277 -31.97 5.77 -32.35
C VAL A 277 -30.82 4.78 -32.58
N LYS A 278 -30.74 4.16 -33.76
CA LYS A 278 -29.61 3.28 -34.14
C LYS A 278 -28.28 4.00 -34.08
N GLU A 279 -28.21 5.21 -34.64
CA GLU A 279 -26.97 6.01 -34.67
C GLU A 279 -26.60 6.46 -33.24
N PHE A 280 -27.60 6.91 -32.45
CA PHE A 280 -27.40 7.26 -31.04
C PHE A 280 -26.83 6.06 -30.24
N LEU A 281 -27.44 4.88 -30.35
CA LEU A 281 -26.98 3.68 -29.67
C LEU A 281 -25.56 3.29 -30.09
N MET A 282 -25.26 3.29 -31.36
CA MET A 282 -23.93 2.95 -31.88
C MET A 282 -22.86 3.90 -31.36
N ILE A 283 -23.07 5.19 -31.47
CA ILE A 283 -22.04 6.16 -31.08
C ILE A 283 -21.90 6.24 -29.57
N THR A 284 -23.00 6.23 -28.80
CA THR A 284 -22.91 6.25 -27.34
C THR A 284 -22.38 4.94 -26.76
N SER A 285 -22.43 3.83 -27.49
CA SER A 285 -21.78 2.57 -27.07
C SER A 285 -20.25 2.66 -26.95
N LEU A 286 -19.65 3.61 -27.66
CA LEU A 286 -18.21 3.91 -27.56
C LEU A 286 -17.85 4.61 -26.24
N LEU A 287 -18.86 5.15 -25.52
CA LEU A 287 -18.69 5.75 -24.19
C LEU A 287 -18.73 4.67 -23.11
N GLU A 288 -17.99 4.86 -22.04
CA GLU A 288 -18.05 3.96 -20.88
C GLU A 288 -19.40 4.06 -20.18
N ASN A 289 -19.82 5.28 -19.91
CA ASN A 289 -21.14 5.70 -19.47
C ASN A 289 -21.42 7.12 -19.98
N PHE A 290 -22.64 7.59 -19.95
CA PHE A 290 -23.01 8.87 -20.48
C PHE A 290 -24.20 9.50 -19.72
N THR A 291 -24.33 10.84 -19.81
CA THR A 291 -25.52 11.58 -19.39
C THR A 291 -26.24 12.15 -20.59
N SER A 292 -27.53 12.54 -20.43
CA SER A 292 -28.27 13.18 -21.53
C SER A 292 -27.63 14.49 -21.96
N LYS A 293 -27.13 15.28 -21.00
CA LYS A 293 -26.42 16.54 -21.27
C LYS A 293 -25.12 16.29 -22.05
N GLN A 294 -24.31 15.33 -21.61
CA GLN A 294 -23.09 14.96 -22.34
C GLN A 294 -23.37 14.55 -23.78
N CYS A 295 -24.44 13.80 -24.03
CA CYS A 295 -24.84 13.42 -25.38
C CYS A 295 -25.30 14.65 -26.18
N ASN A 296 -26.08 15.55 -25.59
CA ASN A 296 -26.50 16.79 -26.24
C ASN A 296 -25.28 17.64 -26.66
N ASP A 297 -24.31 17.81 -25.76
CA ASP A 297 -23.11 18.59 -26.03
C ASP A 297 -22.25 17.94 -27.15
N LEU A 298 -22.08 16.62 -27.13
CA LEU A 298 -21.30 15.86 -28.12
C LEU A 298 -21.95 15.84 -29.51
N PHE A 299 -23.30 15.70 -29.55
CA PHE A 299 -24.04 15.58 -30.82
C PHE A 299 -24.62 16.91 -31.30
N LYS A 300 -24.52 17.96 -30.48
CA LYS A 300 -25.14 19.29 -30.75
C LYS A 300 -26.64 19.18 -31.03
N THR A 301 -27.35 18.47 -30.16
CA THR A 301 -28.81 18.23 -30.22
C THR A 301 -29.42 18.43 -28.83
N GLU A 302 -30.73 18.59 -28.77
CA GLU A 302 -31.52 18.60 -27.53
C GLU A 302 -32.38 17.31 -27.37
N GLU A 303 -32.25 16.36 -28.27
CA GLU A 303 -33.12 15.19 -28.39
C GLU A 303 -32.68 13.99 -27.53
N SER A 304 -31.44 14.00 -27.01
CA SER A 304 -30.90 12.88 -26.24
C SER A 304 -31.78 12.46 -25.06
N PRO A 305 -32.42 13.37 -24.27
CA PRO A 305 -33.34 12.96 -23.21
C PRO A 305 -34.56 12.18 -23.71
N ALA A 306 -35.13 12.59 -24.89
CA ALA A 306 -36.27 11.90 -25.47
C ALA A 306 -35.89 10.49 -25.93
N ILE A 307 -34.75 10.34 -26.62
CA ILE A 307 -34.23 9.03 -27.06
C ILE A 307 -33.94 8.13 -25.85
N ILE A 308 -33.27 8.64 -24.80
CA ILE A 308 -32.96 7.87 -23.60
C ILE A 308 -34.24 7.42 -22.89
N ASN A 309 -35.25 8.30 -22.79
CA ASN A 309 -36.54 7.96 -22.20
C ASN A 309 -37.29 6.89 -23.02
N GLU A 310 -37.19 6.94 -24.35
CA GLU A 310 -37.74 5.90 -25.24
C GLU A 310 -37.06 4.55 -24.99
N LEU A 311 -35.71 4.53 -24.91
CA LEU A 311 -34.93 3.33 -24.63
C LEU A 311 -35.27 2.72 -23.26
N LEU A 312 -35.44 3.58 -22.23
CA LEU A 312 -35.82 3.15 -20.90
C LEU A 312 -37.25 2.58 -20.87
N ARG A 313 -38.22 3.24 -21.55
CA ARG A 313 -39.59 2.77 -21.62
C ARG A 313 -39.73 1.44 -22.37
N LYS A 314 -38.92 1.24 -23.40
CA LYS A 314 -38.84 -0.01 -24.15
C LYS A 314 -37.94 -1.06 -23.49
N ASN A 315 -37.32 -0.76 -22.34
CA ASN A 315 -36.32 -1.60 -21.65
C ASN A 315 -35.19 -2.11 -22.56
N ILE A 316 -34.72 -1.27 -23.48
CA ILE A 316 -33.72 -1.65 -24.47
C ILE A 316 -32.31 -1.56 -23.85
N PHE A 317 -31.94 -2.53 -23.01
CA PHE A 317 -30.58 -2.81 -22.54
C PHE A 317 -29.79 -1.62 -21.96
N ILE A 318 -30.49 -0.52 -21.63
CA ILE A 318 -29.92 0.66 -20.95
C ILE A 318 -30.16 0.54 -19.45
N GLN A 319 -29.14 0.86 -18.66
CA GLN A 319 -29.17 0.85 -17.21
C GLN A 319 -28.92 2.24 -16.68
N VAL A 320 -29.66 2.63 -15.63
CA VAL A 320 -29.39 3.86 -14.88
C VAL A 320 -28.34 3.54 -13.82
N LEU A 321 -27.18 4.16 -13.93
CA LEU A 321 -26.16 4.14 -12.88
C LEU A 321 -26.56 5.16 -11.80
N HIS A 322 -26.33 4.80 -10.51
CA HIS A 322 -26.75 5.67 -9.41
C HIS A 322 -26.07 7.04 -9.45
N THR A 323 -26.86 8.05 -9.18
CA THR A 323 -26.44 9.40 -8.80
C THR A 323 -26.19 9.45 -7.29
N GLU A 324 -25.15 10.18 -6.86
CA GLU A 324 -24.91 10.49 -5.46
C GLU A 324 -26.13 11.24 -4.84
N PRO A 325 -26.39 11.10 -3.53
CA PRO A 325 -27.39 11.91 -2.85
C PRO A 325 -26.99 13.40 -2.94
N GLY A 326 -27.62 14.15 -3.82
CA GLY A 326 -27.32 15.57 -4.01
C GLY A 326 -27.64 16.14 -5.39
N GLY A 327 -28.20 15.35 -6.31
CA GLY A 327 -28.86 15.91 -7.52
C GLY A 327 -28.00 16.06 -8.75
N SER A 328 -26.97 15.23 -8.95
CA SER A 328 -26.33 15.12 -10.27
C SER A 328 -27.25 14.39 -11.27
N GLU A 329 -27.17 14.77 -12.53
CA GLU A 329 -27.90 14.17 -13.66
C GLU A 329 -27.70 12.66 -13.72
N PRO A 330 -28.73 11.82 -14.04
CA PRO A 330 -28.59 10.38 -14.12
C PRO A 330 -27.56 9.97 -15.18
N ARG A 331 -26.67 9.04 -14.81
CA ARG A 331 -25.73 8.41 -15.73
C ARG A 331 -26.31 7.11 -16.27
N TYR A 332 -26.05 6.83 -17.53
CA TYR A 332 -26.55 5.68 -18.26
C TYR A 332 -25.39 4.83 -18.77
N SER A 333 -25.61 3.52 -18.82
CA SER A 333 -24.71 2.59 -19.50
C SER A 333 -25.52 1.51 -20.19
N TYR A 334 -24.92 0.83 -21.14
CA TYR A 334 -25.51 -0.35 -21.78
C TYR A 334 -25.13 -1.62 -21.04
N GLN A 335 -26.02 -2.62 -21.05
CA GLN A 335 -25.67 -3.95 -20.59
C GLN A 335 -24.49 -4.48 -21.42
N VAL A 336 -23.60 -5.23 -20.80
CA VAL A 336 -22.29 -5.61 -21.37
C VAL A 336 -22.41 -6.30 -22.74
N LEU A 337 -23.37 -7.22 -22.89
CA LEU A 337 -23.56 -7.96 -24.15
C LEU A 337 -24.11 -7.05 -25.27
N PHE A 338 -25.05 -6.18 -24.94
CA PHE A 338 -25.60 -5.23 -25.89
C PHE A 338 -24.57 -4.20 -26.32
N LYS A 339 -23.76 -3.72 -25.38
CA LYS A 339 -22.62 -2.82 -25.69
C LYS A 339 -21.62 -3.48 -26.65
N LYS A 340 -21.30 -4.76 -26.44
CA LYS A 340 -20.44 -5.54 -27.36
C LYS A 340 -21.02 -5.61 -28.77
N PHE A 341 -22.31 -5.93 -28.86
CA PHE A 341 -23.00 -5.98 -30.16
C PHE A 341 -22.94 -4.60 -30.88
N LEU A 342 -23.29 -3.52 -30.17
CA LEU A 342 -23.24 -2.17 -30.73
C LEU A 342 -21.83 -1.81 -31.23
N ASN A 343 -20.80 -2.15 -30.44
CA ASN A 343 -19.41 -1.92 -30.83
C ASN A 343 -18.99 -2.72 -32.07
N LEU A 344 -19.52 -3.94 -32.25
CA LEU A 344 -19.32 -4.69 -33.49
C LEU A 344 -19.99 -3.98 -34.66
N LYS A 345 -21.24 -3.54 -34.50
CA LYS A 345 -21.95 -2.78 -35.52
C LYS A 345 -21.28 -1.46 -35.87
N VAL A 346 -20.71 -0.76 -34.90
CA VAL A 346 -19.88 0.45 -35.18
C VAL A 346 -18.70 0.10 -36.08
N LYS A 347 -17.96 -0.96 -35.80
CA LYS A 347 -16.81 -1.40 -36.57
C LYS A 347 -17.19 -1.88 -38.01
N GLU A 348 -18.41 -2.39 -38.17
CA GLU A 348 -18.92 -2.78 -39.49
C GLU A 348 -19.33 -1.56 -40.36
N LEU A 349 -19.91 -0.53 -39.72
CA LEU A 349 -20.59 0.56 -40.42
C LEU A 349 -19.80 1.89 -40.47
N LYS A 350 -18.82 2.05 -39.58
CA LYS A 350 -17.99 3.28 -39.46
C LYS A 350 -16.54 2.97 -39.74
N SER A 351 -15.87 3.87 -40.41
CA SER A 351 -14.42 3.78 -40.60
C SER A 351 -13.66 4.04 -39.32
N GLU A 352 -12.46 3.50 -39.21
CA GLU A 352 -11.57 3.75 -38.08
C GLU A 352 -11.28 5.25 -37.89
N SER A 353 -11.20 6.00 -38.97
CA SER A 353 -11.01 7.46 -38.94
C SER A 353 -12.19 8.19 -38.28
N GLU A 354 -13.42 7.76 -38.54
CA GLU A 354 -14.64 8.32 -37.89
C GLU A 354 -14.68 7.99 -36.42
N ILE A 355 -14.39 6.75 -36.04
CA ILE A 355 -14.32 6.30 -34.63
C ILE A 355 -13.26 7.11 -33.88
N ASN A 356 -12.07 7.24 -34.43
CA ASN A 356 -10.97 8.00 -33.83
C ASN A 356 -11.28 9.50 -33.75
N SER A 357 -12.02 10.05 -34.70
CA SER A 357 -12.52 11.43 -34.65
C SER A 357 -13.52 11.64 -33.54
N PHE A 358 -14.40 10.66 -33.31
CA PHE A 358 -15.34 10.71 -32.20
C PHE A 358 -14.62 10.62 -30.83
N TYR A 359 -13.69 9.71 -30.66
CA TYR A 359 -12.89 9.63 -29.44
C TYR A 359 -12.14 10.93 -29.13
N ARG A 360 -11.65 11.63 -30.16
CA ARG A 360 -11.04 12.96 -29.97
C ARG A 360 -12.04 13.97 -29.44
N LYS A 361 -13.24 14.05 -30.00
CA LYS A 361 -14.30 14.94 -29.51
C LYS A 361 -14.67 14.64 -28.04
N VAL A 362 -14.76 13.35 -27.69
CA VAL A 362 -15.04 12.94 -26.32
C VAL A 362 -13.91 13.34 -25.38
N SER A 363 -12.66 13.19 -25.81
CA SER A 363 -11.52 13.66 -25.03
C SER A 363 -11.55 15.16 -24.80
N ASP A 364 -11.78 15.95 -25.87
CA ASP A 364 -11.85 17.42 -25.79
C ASP A 364 -12.98 17.85 -24.81
N TYR A 365 -14.15 17.19 -24.87
CA TYR A 365 -15.25 17.42 -23.93
C TYR A 365 -14.80 17.22 -22.46
N TYR A 366 -14.11 16.12 -22.16
CA TYR A 366 -13.64 15.87 -20.79
C TYR A 366 -12.52 16.82 -20.34
N LEU A 367 -11.69 17.30 -21.26
CA LEU A 367 -10.70 18.35 -20.96
C LEU A 367 -11.37 19.67 -20.59
N GLU A 368 -12.46 20.07 -21.27
CA GLU A 368 -13.24 21.25 -20.94
C GLU A 368 -13.89 21.14 -19.55
N GLN A 369 -14.23 19.93 -19.11
CA GLN A 369 -14.74 19.65 -17.75
C GLN A 369 -13.62 19.43 -16.71
N ASN A 370 -12.35 19.55 -17.11
CA ASN A 370 -11.16 19.27 -16.27
C ASN A 370 -11.11 17.82 -15.75
N GLU A 371 -11.71 16.87 -16.48
CA GLU A 371 -11.71 15.44 -16.17
C GLU A 371 -10.59 14.73 -16.94
N ILE A 372 -9.39 14.69 -16.38
CA ILE A 372 -8.16 14.22 -17.05
C ILE A 372 -8.18 12.72 -17.38
N VAL A 373 -8.67 11.88 -16.44
CA VAL A 373 -8.62 10.41 -16.63
C VAL A 373 -9.40 9.95 -17.84
N PRO A 374 -10.69 10.29 -18.03
CA PRO A 374 -11.40 9.92 -19.24
C PRO A 374 -10.80 10.59 -20.48
N ALA A 375 -10.32 11.83 -20.40
CA ALA A 375 -9.70 12.51 -21.52
C ALA A 375 -8.49 11.75 -22.07
N VAL A 376 -7.56 11.35 -21.20
CA VAL A 376 -6.39 10.54 -21.58
C VAL A 376 -6.82 9.19 -22.15
N ASN A 377 -7.78 8.51 -21.51
CA ASN A 377 -8.26 7.21 -21.98
C ASN A 377 -8.82 7.28 -23.41
N TYR A 378 -9.57 8.33 -23.73
CA TYR A 378 -10.12 8.51 -25.09
C TYR A 378 -9.08 8.95 -26.09
N LEU A 379 -8.06 9.75 -25.71
CA LEU A 379 -6.90 10.02 -26.59
C LEU A 379 -6.13 8.75 -26.94
N LEU A 380 -5.89 7.89 -25.95
CA LEU A 380 -5.23 6.59 -26.18
C LEU A 380 -6.08 5.70 -27.10
N SER A 381 -7.40 5.68 -26.91
CA SER A 381 -8.31 4.96 -27.79
C SER A 381 -8.36 5.53 -29.21
N ALA A 382 -8.14 6.84 -29.37
CA ALA A 382 -8.04 7.51 -30.68
C ALA A 382 -6.66 7.40 -31.34
N GLY A 383 -5.70 6.68 -30.76
CA GLY A 383 -4.33 6.59 -31.25
C GLY A 383 -3.53 7.90 -31.16
N GLN A 384 -4.00 8.87 -30.38
CA GLN A 384 -3.35 10.18 -30.20
C GLN A 384 -2.25 10.13 -29.12
N ILE A 385 -1.30 9.21 -29.29
CA ILE A 385 -0.24 8.93 -28.31
C ILE A 385 0.54 10.19 -27.89
N PRO A 386 0.98 11.10 -28.79
CA PRO A 386 1.75 12.28 -28.38
C PRO A 386 0.97 13.21 -27.43
N LYS A 387 -0.32 13.46 -27.74
CA LYS A 387 -1.17 14.31 -26.88
C LYS A 387 -1.46 13.64 -25.53
N ALA A 388 -1.71 12.34 -25.53
CA ALA A 388 -1.90 11.58 -24.30
C ALA A 388 -0.63 11.61 -23.42
N ALA A 389 0.56 11.43 -24.01
CA ALA A 389 1.83 11.50 -23.30
C ALA A 389 2.08 12.87 -22.66
N GLU A 390 1.73 13.96 -23.34
CA GLU A 390 1.86 15.31 -22.82
C GLU A 390 0.94 15.55 -21.61
N LEU A 391 -0.32 15.12 -21.68
CA LEU A 391 -1.25 15.20 -20.55
C LEU A 391 -0.80 14.34 -19.38
N ILE A 392 -0.33 13.13 -19.64
CA ILE A 392 0.22 12.26 -18.62
C ILE A 392 1.41 12.93 -17.95
N HIS A 393 2.35 13.49 -18.72
CA HIS A 393 3.50 14.21 -18.18
C HIS A 393 3.07 15.36 -17.25
N THR A 394 2.10 16.16 -17.68
CA THR A 394 1.62 17.32 -16.92
C THR A 394 0.97 16.90 -15.60
N HIS A 395 0.22 15.80 -15.58
CA HIS A 395 -0.57 15.38 -14.41
C HIS A 395 0.03 14.22 -13.64
N PHE A 396 1.14 13.61 -14.10
CA PHE A 396 1.74 12.43 -13.49
C PHE A 396 1.97 12.60 -12.00
N GLN A 397 2.64 13.68 -11.59
CA GLN A 397 2.99 13.90 -10.19
C GLN A 397 1.74 13.95 -9.29
N THR A 398 0.68 14.63 -9.74
CA THR A 398 -0.58 14.71 -8.98
C THR A 398 -1.21 13.35 -8.77
N TYR A 399 -1.28 12.53 -9.83
CA TYR A 399 -1.84 11.17 -9.72
C TYR A 399 -0.93 10.23 -8.93
N PHE A 400 0.37 10.38 -9.06
CA PHE A 400 1.36 9.62 -8.32
C PHE A 400 1.29 9.91 -6.81
N ASP A 401 1.24 11.18 -6.40
CA ASP A 401 1.15 11.60 -5.00
C ASP A 401 -0.19 11.19 -4.37
N ASN A 402 -1.25 11.13 -5.16
CA ASN A 402 -2.57 10.67 -4.74
C ASN A 402 -2.72 9.13 -4.75
N GLY A 403 -1.70 8.40 -5.24
CA GLY A 403 -1.72 6.95 -5.25
C GLY A 403 -2.51 6.27 -6.36
N ASN A 404 -2.84 6.98 -7.39
CA ASN A 404 -3.55 6.44 -8.55
C ASN A 404 -2.61 5.66 -9.49
N PHE A 405 -1.82 4.75 -8.93
CA PHE A 405 -0.78 4.01 -9.68
C PHE A 405 -1.34 3.10 -10.75
N ASP A 406 -2.49 2.49 -10.49
CA ASP A 406 -3.21 1.63 -11.43
C ASP A 406 -3.60 2.39 -12.70
N ILE A 407 -4.04 3.64 -12.57
CA ILE A 407 -4.38 4.50 -13.69
C ILE A 407 -3.11 4.82 -14.50
N LEU A 408 -2.06 5.26 -13.79
CA LEU A 408 -0.79 5.61 -14.42
C LEU A 408 -0.16 4.41 -15.13
N TRP A 409 -0.19 3.22 -14.50
CA TRP A 409 0.35 2.00 -15.09
C TRP A 409 -0.39 1.63 -16.38
N LYS A 410 -1.72 1.62 -16.35
CA LYS A 410 -2.56 1.33 -17.53
C LYS A 410 -2.29 2.30 -18.70
N TRP A 411 -2.05 3.58 -18.40
CA TRP A 411 -1.72 4.54 -19.44
C TRP A 411 -0.37 4.23 -20.08
N LEU A 412 0.66 3.94 -19.28
CA LEU A 412 1.99 3.62 -19.80
C LEU A 412 1.98 2.31 -20.59
N GLU A 413 1.28 1.28 -20.10
CA GLU A 413 1.15 0.00 -20.80
C GLU A 413 0.45 0.14 -22.15
N LYS A 414 -0.63 0.93 -22.24
CA LYS A 414 -1.30 1.22 -23.50
C LYS A 414 -0.39 1.96 -24.50
N ILE A 415 0.44 2.87 -24.02
CA ILE A 415 1.39 3.60 -24.88
C ILE A 415 2.47 2.66 -25.40
N GLU A 416 3.01 1.78 -24.56
CA GLU A 416 4.03 0.82 -24.98
C GLU A 416 3.53 -0.17 -26.03
N ASN A 417 2.30 -0.67 -25.87
CA ASN A 417 1.68 -1.59 -26.82
C ASN A 417 1.36 -0.91 -28.17
N GLY A 418 1.27 0.42 -28.22
CA GLY A 418 0.88 1.20 -29.40
C GLY A 418 2.04 1.85 -30.17
N SER A 419 3.24 1.93 -29.60
CA SER A 419 4.39 2.60 -30.26
C SER A 419 5.73 2.18 -29.66
N ASN A 420 6.79 2.19 -30.49
CA ASN A 420 8.19 2.12 -30.04
C ASN A 420 8.57 3.46 -29.34
N ASN A 421 8.02 3.68 -28.14
CA ASN A 421 8.12 4.99 -27.48
C ASN A 421 9.48 5.16 -26.79
N SER A 422 10.26 6.14 -27.27
CA SER A 422 11.55 6.54 -26.71
C SER A 422 11.45 7.80 -25.83
N ASP A 423 10.27 8.11 -25.29
CA ASP A 423 10.11 9.26 -24.38
C ASP A 423 10.71 8.93 -23.00
N TYR A 424 11.86 9.55 -22.70
CA TYR A 424 12.58 9.37 -21.43
C TYR A 424 11.73 9.73 -20.20
N ARG A 425 10.76 10.63 -20.33
CA ARG A 425 9.86 11.04 -19.25
C ARG A 425 8.93 9.88 -18.85
N LEU A 426 8.37 9.21 -19.85
CA LEU A 426 7.52 8.05 -19.64
C LEU A 426 8.31 6.84 -19.10
N LEU A 427 9.55 6.65 -19.57
CA LEU A 427 10.44 5.65 -19.02
C LEU A 427 10.75 5.91 -17.54
N TYR A 428 11.05 7.17 -17.17
CA TYR A 428 11.23 7.56 -15.78
C TYR A 428 9.99 7.28 -14.94
N PHE A 429 8.81 7.62 -15.43
CA PHE A 429 7.54 7.35 -14.74
C PHE A 429 7.30 5.84 -14.57
N LYS A 430 7.63 5.05 -15.59
CA LYS A 430 7.56 3.59 -15.51
C LYS A 430 8.51 3.04 -14.43
N ALA A 431 9.74 3.55 -14.37
CA ALA A 431 10.70 3.15 -13.36
C ALA A 431 10.22 3.48 -11.93
N LEU A 432 9.56 4.65 -11.75
CA LEU A 432 8.93 4.98 -10.47
C LEU A 432 7.81 4.01 -10.12
N LEU A 433 6.94 3.68 -11.08
CA LEU A 433 5.84 2.74 -10.85
C LEU A 433 6.33 1.32 -10.59
N LEU A 434 7.36 0.86 -11.28
CA LEU A 434 8.00 -0.44 -11.00
C LEU A 434 8.45 -0.53 -9.54
N LYS A 435 9.06 0.53 -9.03
CA LYS A 435 9.50 0.59 -7.65
C LYS A 435 8.35 0.68 -6.66
N PHE A 436 7.48 1.69 -6.82
CA PHE A 436 6.49 2.05 -5.80
C PHE A 436 5.20 1.22 -5.87
N PHE A 437 4.86 0.72 -7.05
CA PHE A 437 3.63 -0.01 -7.31
C PHE A 437 3.87 -1.52 -7.40
N MET A 438 4.94 -1.93 -8.11
CA MET A 438 5.26 -3.34 -8.32
C MET A 438 6.32 -3.86 -7.33
N GLY A 439 7.00 -2.98 -6.59
CA GLY A 439 8.09 -3.33 -5.66
C GLY A 439 9.38 -3.82 -6.33
N SER A 440 9.46 -3.77 -7.66
CA SER A 440 10.55 -4.31 -8.47
C SER A 440 11.68 -3.28 -8.65
N THR A 441 12.41 -2.99 -7.56
CA THR A 441 13.48 -1.99 -7.59
C THR A 441 14.61 -2.35 -8.58
N GLU A 442 14.99 -3.62 -8.68
CA GLU A 442 16.04 -4.06 -9.61
C GLU A 442 15.64 -3.86 -11.07
N GLU A 443 14.39 -4.18 -11.44
CA GLU A 443 13.87 -4.01 -12.80
C GLU A 443 13.77 -2.54 -13.22
N SER A 444 13.67 -1.63 -12.27
CA SER A 444 13.65 -0.19 -12.54
C SER A 444 15.01 0.36 -13.00
N LEU A 445 16.13 -0.29 -12.63
CA LEU A 445 17.48 0.21 -12.92
C LEU A 445 17.77 0.31 -14.42
N PRO A 446 17.58 -0.73 -15.24
CA PRO A 446 17.86 -0.64 -16.68
C PRO A 446 16.94 0.36 -17.41
N ILE A 447 15.73 0.58 -16.91
CA ILE A 447 14.81 1.57 -17.46
C ILE A 447 15.29 2.98 -17.13
N LEU A 448 15.79 3.20 -15.90
CA LEU A 448 16.42 4.47 -15.51
C LEU A 448 17.70 4.74 -16.34
N ASP A 449 18.49 3.71 -16.67
CA ASP A 449 19.66 3.89 -17.52
C ASP A 449 19.27 4.42 -18.90
N LYS A 450 18.26 3.81 -19.51
CA LYS A 450 17.75 4.29 -20.80
C LYS A 450 17.16 5.71 -20.71
N ALA A 451 16.44 6.03 -19.62
CA ALA A 451 15.91 7.37 -19.40
C ALA A 451 17.04 8.41 -19.18
N ILE A 452 18.13 8.05 -18.51
CA ILE A 452 19.33 8.88 -18.33
C ILE A 452 19.98 9.17 -19.68
N GLU A 453 20.20 8.15 -20.51
CA GLU A 453 20.80 8.28 -21.81
C GLU A 453 19.99 9.22 -22.72
N LEU A 454 18.70 8.95 -22.90
CA LEU A 454 17.81 9.73 -23.75
C LEU A 454 17.62 11.18 -23.26
N SER A 455 17.51 11.40 -21.95
CA SER A 455 17.39 12.75 -21.40
C SER A 455 18.65 13.58 -21.63
N LEU A 456 19.82 12.95 -21.64
CA LEU A 456 21.09 13.58 -21.94
C LEU A 456 21.18 13.94 -23.45
N GLU A 457 20.77 13.04 -24.35
CA GLU A 457 20.68 13.29 -25.79
C GLU A 457 19.73 14.45 -26.10
N CYS A 458 18.59 14.51 -25.42
CA CYS A 458 17.63 15.61 -25.55
C CYS A 458 18.07 16.92 -24.87
N LYS A 459 19.20 16.93 -24.16
CA LYS A 459 19.73 18.06 -23.37
C LYS A 459 18.78 18.56 -22.29
N ASP A 460 17.90 17.68 -21.77
CA ASP A 460 17.02 17.98 -20.63
C ASP A 460 17.75 17.67 -19.32
N ASN A 461 18.56 18.62 -18.88
CA ASN A 461 19.36 18.48 -17.68
C ASN A 461 18.53 18.34 -16.41
N GLU A 462 17.33 18.91 -16.37
CA GLU A 462 16.46 18.82 -15.17
C GLU A 462 15.93 17.39 -15.01
N PHE A 463 15.45 16.81 -16.08
CA PHE A 463 14.95 15.44 -16.06
C PHE A 463 16.08 14.40 -15.88
N TRP A 464 17.23 14.66 -16.49
CA TRP A 464 18.42 13.85 -16.29
C TRP A 464 18.80 13.76 -14.81
N ILE A 465 18.78 14.89 -14.07
CA ILE A 465 19.04 14.91 -12.62
C ILE A 465 17.99 14.12 -11.85
N LYS A 466 16.70 14.22 -12.19
CA LYS A 466 15.65 13.42 -11.56
C LYS A 466 15.92 11.91 -11.73
N CYS A 467 16.35 11.49 -12.91
CA CYS A 467 16.73 10.10 -13.18
C CYS A 467 17.95 9.64 -12.35
N ILE A 468 19.00 10.47 -12.27
CA ILE A 468 20.19 10.22 -11.45
C ILE A 468 19.82 10.05 -9.98
N ILE A 469 19.04 10.98 -9.42
CA ILE A 469 18.56 10.91 -8.03
C ILE A 469 17.79 9.60 -7.77
N SER A 470 16.85 9.25 -8.65
CA SER A 470 16.06 8.02 -8.53
C SER A 470 16.93 6.78 -8.60
N LYS A 471 17.85 6.71 -9.56
CA LYS A 471 18.77 5.58 -9.68
C LYS A 471 19.69 5.44 -8.47
N THR A 472 20.25 6.55 -7.97
CA THR A 472 21.07 6.57 -6.76
C THR A 472 20.29 6.02 -5.56
N ARG A 473 19.07 6.48 -5.33
CA ARG A 473 18.19 5.96 -4.26
C ARG A 473 17.91 4.47 -4.40
N ASN A 474 17.70 3.98 -5.63
CA ASN A 474 17.46 2.57 -5.89
C ASN A 474 18.71 1.72 -5.59
N LEU A 475 19.89 2.20 -5.99
CA LEU A 475 21.17 1.52 -5.69
C LEU A 475 21.47 1.48 -4.19
N ILE A 476 21.23 2.58 -3.47
CA ILE A 476 21.34 2.62 -2.00
C ILE A 476 20.40 1.57 -1.38
N SER A 477 19.14 1.51 -1.83
CA SER A 477 18.17 0.54 -1.31
C SER A 477 18.56 -0.92 -1.53
N LEU A 478 19.32 -1.19 -2.58
CA LEU A 478 19.87 -2.50 -2.88
C LEU A 478 21.24 -2.78 -2.22
N GLY A 479 21.72 -1.87 -1.35
CA GLY A 479 23.03 -1.98 -0.70
C GLY A 479 24.23 -1.74 -1.62
N LYS A 480 24.02 -1.27 -2.86
CA LYS A 480 25.06 -1.04 -3.87
C LYS A 480 25.68 0.36 -3.72
N ILE A 481 26.25 0.65 -2.53
CA ILE A 481 26.71 2.00 -2.13
C ILE A 481 27.80 2.54 -3.07
N THR A 482 28.75 1.72 -3.47
CA THR A 482 29.85 2.13 -4.38
C THR A 482 29.33 2.56 -5.76
N GLU A 483 28.33 1.85 -6.28
CA GLU A 483 27.68 2.21 -7.55
C GLU A 483 26.85 3.48 -7.40
N ALA A 484 26.13 3.62 -6.27
CA ALA A 484 25.36 4.81 -5.94
C ALA A 484 26.24 6.07 -5.92
N LEU A 485 27.41 5.99 -5.28
CA LEU A 485 28.40 7.09 -5.26
C LEU A 485 28.87 7.47 -6.68
N LYS A 486 29.23 6.48 -7.50
CA LYS A 486 29.68 6.73 -8.89
C LYS A 486 28.61 7.45 -9.70
N ILE A 487 27.38 7.03 -9.59
CA ILE A 487 26.25 7.65 -10.31
C ILE A 487 26.00 9.07 -9.76
N LEU A 488 25.98 9.26 -8.44
CA LEU A 488 25.72 10.56 -7.82
C LEU A 488 26.78 11.60 -8.19
N GLN A 489 28.06 11.22 -8.30
CA GLN A 489 29.14 12.08 -8.76
C GLN A 489 28.94 12.60 -10.19
N THR A 490 28.20 11.88 -11.03
CA THR A 490 27.87 12.38 -12.38
C THR A 490 26.96 13.61 -12.32
N ALA A 491 26.17 13.77 -11.25
CA ALA A 491 25.30 14.94 -11.07
C ALA A 491 26.07 16.27 -10.91
N ASP A 492 27.34 16.24 -10.52
CA ASP A 492 28.19 17.42 -10.40
C ASP A 492 28.50 18.07 -11.77
N ARG A 493 28.27 17.36 -12.88
CA ARG A 493 28.45 17.88 -14.24
C ARG A 493 27.40 18.92 -14.63
N VAL A 494 26.29 19.00 -13.89
CA VAL A 494 25.19 19.91 -14.17
C VAL A 494 24.94 20.83 -12.96
N LYS A 495 24.80 22.12 -13.20
CA LYS A 495 24.43 23.09 -12.14
C LYS A 495 22.97 22.86 -11.73
N THR A 496 22.76 22.14 -10.64
CA THR A 496 21.44 21.92 -10.04
C THR A 496 21.09 23.01 -9.06
N LYS A 497 19.79 23.32 -8.91
CA LYS A 497 19.25 24.31 -7.95
C LYS A 497 18.08 23.69 -7.17
N GLY A 498 17.68 24.39 -6.11
CA GLY A 498 16.46 24.10 -5.36
C GLY A 498 16.43 22.72 -4.72
N THR A 499 15.25 22.17 -4.58
CA THR A 499 14.99 20.86 -3.93
C THR A 499 15.83 19.72 -4.52
N ASN A 500 16.12 19.72 -5.82
CA ASN A 500 16.98 18.70 -6.45
C ASN A 500 18.43 18.79 -5.95
N LYS A 501 18.98 20.01 -5.81
CA LYS A 501 20.32 20.20 -5.24
C LYS A 501 20.37 19.76 -3.77
N ALA A 502 19.36 20.13 -2.99
CA ALA A 502 19.24 19.72 -1.59
C ALA A 502 19.18 18.20 -1.45
N ARG A 503 18.46 17.50 -2.35
CA ARG A 503 18.36 16.04 -2.34
C ARG A 503 19.66 15.33 -2.70
N ILE A 504 20.42 15.86 -3.66
CA ILE A 504 21.77 15.35 -3.98
C ILE A 504 22.69 15.49 -2.76
N LEU A 505 22.67 16.65 -2.10
CA LEU A 505 23.47 16.89 -0.90
C LEU A 505 23.07 15.96 0.25
N PHE A 506 21.76 15.74 0.44
CA PHE A 506 21.24 14.78 1.43
C PHE A 506 21.72 13.35 1.14
N LEU A 507 21.68 12.90 -0.12
CA LEU A 507 22.15 11.56 -0.49
C LEU A 507 23.66 11.40 -0.27
N ASN A 508 24.46 12.42 -0.60
CA ASN A 508 25.88 12.43 -0.26
C ASN A 508 26.10 12.36 1.26
N ALA A 509 25.34 13.14 2.03
CA ALA A 509 25.41 13.10 3.49
C ALA A 509 25.04 11.73 4.05
N TYR A 510 23.99 11.10 3.51
CA TYR A 510 23.54 9.78 3.94
C TYR A 510 24.60 8.70 3.68
N ILE A 511 25.22 8.72 2.50
CA ILE A 511 26.34 7.80 2.19
C ILE A 511 27.51 8.03 3.15
N LEU A 512 27.90 9.28 3.38
CA LEU A 512 28.98 9.62 4.32
C LEU A 512 28.65 9.21 5.77
N TYR A 513 27.38 9.28 6.16
CA TYR A 513 26.91 8.78 7.45
C TYR A 513 27.10 7.27 7.57
N GLN A 514 26.81 6.49 6.53
CA GLN A 514 27.03 5.04 6.50
C GLN A 514 28.53 4.70 6.63
N ASP A 515 29.41 5.52 6.06
CA ASP A 515 30.86 5.38 6.16
C ASP A 515 31.43 6.00 7.46
N SER A 516 30.58 6.39 8.43
CA SER A 516 30.97 7.02 9.71
C SER A 516 31.71 8.37 9.57
N LEU A 517 31.64 9.02 8.42
CA LEU A 517 32.26 10.31 8.14
C LEU A 517 31.34 11.49 8.55
N TYR A 518 30.95 11.53 9.82
CA TYR A 518 29.88 12.39 10.37
C TYR A 518 30.10 13.89 10.13
N ASP A 519 31.32 14.42 10.31
CA ASP A 519 31.59 15.85 10.12
C ASP A 519 31.44 16.30 8.67
N LYS A 520 31.77 15.41 7.72
CA LYS A 520 31.51 15.68 6.30
C LYS A 520 30.01 15.62 5.98
N ALA A 521 29.31 14.62 6.54
CA ALA A 521 27.87 14.52 6.39
C ALA A 521 27.14 15.76 6.90
N ILE A 522 27.52 16.28 8.08
CA ILE A 522 26.96 17.52 8.66
C ILE A 522 27.12 18.71 7.71
N LYS A 523 28.26 18.87 7.03
CA LYS A 523 28.47 19.96 6.06
C LYS A 523 27.46 19.90 4.91
N PHE A 524 27.28 18.71 4.32
CA PHE A 524 26.32 18.52 3.25
C PHE A 524 24.87 18.72 3.72
N LEU A 525 24.53 18.28 4.94
CA LEU A 525 23.19 18.48 5.51
C LEU A 525 22.88 19.96 5.75
N ASN A 526 23.85 20.72 6.27
CA ASN A 526 23.70 22.17 6.47
C ASN A 526 23.48 22.89 5.15
N GLU A 527 24.23 22.54 4.11
CA GLU A 527 24.05 23.12 2.78
C GLU A 527 22.68 22.77 2.20
N ALA A 528 22.25 21.52 2.35
CA ALA A 528 20.92 21.08 1.92
C ALA A 528 19.79 21.81 2.66
N ALA A 529 19.90 21.96 3.99
CA ALA A 529 18.92 22.64 4.81
C ALA A 529 18.82 24.13 4.43
N ASN A 530 19.96 24.81 4.26
CA ASN A 530 20.00 26.21 3.85
C ASN A 530 19.32 26.44 2.48
N ILE A 531 19.51 25.54 1.51
CA ILE A 531 18.83 25.62 0.23
C ILE A 531 17.32 25.58 0.42
N LEU A 532 16.81 24.64 1.24
CA LEU A 532 15.37 24.48 1.49
C LEU A 532 14.77 25.60 2.35
N GLU A 533 15.57 26.34 3.11
CA GLU A 533 15.11 27.51 3.87
C GLU A 533 14.91 28.75 3.00
N HIS A 534 15.71 28.89 1.95
CA HIS A 534 15.65 30.03 1.03
C HIS A 534 14.75 29.77 -0.20
N GLU A 535 14.20 28.58 -0.33
CA GLU A 535 13.32 28.21 -1.42
C GLU A 535 11.86 28.55 -1.07
N SER A 536 11.16 29.24 -1.98
CA SER A 536 9.73 29.56 -1.81
C SER A 536 8.81 28.34 -2.04
N ASP A 537 9.38 27.19 -2.37
CA ASP A 537 8.66 25.95 -2.63
C ASP A 537 8.27 25.25 -1.32
N ASN A 538 7.03 25.48 -0.87
CA ASN A 538 6.40 24.76 0.25
C ASN A 538 5.73 23.44 -0.18
N SER A 539 6.19 22.81 -1.25
CA SER A 539 5.68 21.52 -1.67
C SER A 539 5.87 20.45 -0.58
N ARG A 540 5.00 19.43 -0.60
CA ARG A 540 5.12 18.28 0.30
C ARG A 540 6.51 17.64 0.20
N ASN A 541 7.06 17.54 -1.01
CA ASN A 541 8.39 16.97 -1.26
C ASN A 541 9.52 17.75 -0.60
N SER A 542 9.46 19.08 -0.60
CA SER A 542 10.44 19.95 0.07
C SER A 542 10.33 19.80 1.60
N THR A 543 9.11 19.79 2.13
CA THR A 543 8.85 19.62 3.57
C THR A 543 9.33 18.25 4.06
N ASP A 544 9.02 17.17 3.34
CA ASP A 544 9.44 15.82 3.70
C ASP A 544 10.96 15.66 3.68
N LEU A 545 11.63 16.23 2.65
CA LEU A 545 13.11 16.24 2.60
C LEU A 545 13.73 16.98 3.78
N LYS A 546 13.13 18.08 4.21
CA LYS A 546 13.59 18.83 5.39
C LYS A 546 13.50 17.98 6.66
N LEU A 547 12.43 17.21 6.82
CA LEU A 547 12.28 16.31 7.97
C LEU A 547 13.25 15.10 7.90
N GLU A 548 13.52 14.56 6.72
CA GLU A 548 14.55 13.53 6.51
C GLU A 548 15.94 14.07 6.88
N ILE A 549 16.27 15.31 6.50
CA ILE A 549 17.51 15.98 6.88
C ILE A 549 17.61 16.15 8.41
N PHE A 550 16.54 16.60 9.07
CA PHE A 550 16.52 16.76 10.52
C PHE A 550 16.66 15.43 11.25
N ASN A 551 16.01 14.36 10.77
CA ASN A 551 16.18 13.03 11.33
C ASN A 551 17.64 12.56 11.24
N LEU A 552 18.29 12.76 10.09
CA LEU A 552 19.70 12.38 9.93
C LEU A 552 20.64 13.23 10.81
N PHE A 553 20.35 14.52 11.00
CA PHE A 553 21.05 15.33 12.01
C PHE A 553 20.86 14.74 13.41
N GLY A 554 19.63 14.39 13.78
CA GLY A 554 19.32 13.72 15.04
C GLY A 554 20.20 12.49 15.28
N HIS A 555 20.29 11.60 14.29
CA HIS A 555 21.14 10.41 14.35
C HIS A 555 22.62 10.71 14.52
N ILE A 556 23.14 11.64 13.72
CA ILE A 556 24.55 12.02 13.78
C ILE A 556 24.90 12.63 15.17
N PHE A 557 24.08 13.54 15.69
CA PHE A 557 24.31 14.16 16.99
C PHE A 557 24.09 13.18 18.15
N LEU A 558 23.20 12.20 18.01
CA LEU A 558 23.08 11.09 18.98
C LEU A 558 24.40 10.30 19.07
N ILE A 559 24.96 9.87 17.94
CA ILE A 559 26.23 9.11 17.91
C ILE A 559 27.38 9.95 18.46
N LYS A 560 27.42 11.23 18.11
CA LYS A 560 28.42 12.19 18.63
C LYS A 560 28.25 12.53 20.10
N GLY A 561 27.13 12.13 20.74
CA GLY A 561 26.82 12.43 22.14
C GLY A 561 26.39 13.87 22.40
N ASP A 562 26.06 14.67 21.38
CA ASP A 562 25.46 16.00 21.55
C ASP A 562 23.94 15.88 21.69
N TYR A 563 23.51 15.44 22.87
CA TYR A 563 22.11 15.08 23.14
C TYR A 563 21.16 16.27 23.02
N SER A 564 21.62 17.46 23.42
CA SER A 564 20.80 18.68 23.32
C SER A 564 20.41 18.98 21.87
N LYS A 565 21.38 18.91 20.94
CA LYS A 565 21.09 19.08 19.51
C LYS A 565 20.26 17.92 18.94
N SER A 566 20.60 16.68 19.29
CA SER A 566 19.86 15.50 18.83
C SER A 566 18.38 15.59 19.22
N ILE A 567 18.09 15.91 20.48
CA ILE A 567 16.71 16.09 20.98
C ILE A 567 16.00 17.19 20.19
N SER A 568 16.65 18.36 20.01
CA SER A 568 16.05 19.47 19.27
C SER A 568 15.62 19.08 17.85
N TYR A 569 16.45 18.32 17.13
CA TYR A 569 16.10 17.86 15.79
C TYR A 569 14.98 16.81 15.80
N TYR A 570 15.04 15.83 16.70
CA TYR A 570 14.01 14.79 16.79
C TYR A 570 12.65 15.35 17.23
N GLU A 571 12.60 16.29 18.18
CA GLU A 571 11.34 16.93 18.58
C GLU A 571 10.69 17.66 17.38
N ARG A 572 11.49 18.36 16.57
CA ARG A 572 10.98 18.99 15.34
C ARG A 572 10.39 17.98 14.35
N VAL A 573 11.03 16.83 14.21
CA VAL A 573 10.53 15.74 13.36
C VAL A 573 9.26 15.14 13.96
N ALA A 574 9.25 14.78 15.23
CA ALA A 574 8.12 14.13 15.90
C ALA A 574 6.81 14.95 15.82
N VAL A 575 6.92 16.28 15.93
CA VAL A 575 5.78 17.22 15.85
C VAL A 575 5.29 17.41 14.42
N SER A 576 6.22 17.46 13.45
CA SER A 576 5.89 17.92 12.09
C SER A 576 5.62 16.79 11.10
N THR A 577 6.12 15.57 11.35
CA THR A 577 6.00 14.47 10.40
C THR A 577 4.60 13.84 10.41
N LYS A 578 4.08 13.57 9.21
CA LYS A 578 2.88 12.76 9.01
C LYS A 578 3.21 11.29 8.74
N LYS A 579 4.49 10.95 8.54
CA LYS A 579 4.96 9.59 8.31
C LYS A 579 5.04 8.84 9.64
N ILE A 580 4.17 7.85 9.82
CA ILE A 580 4.04 7.13 11.10
C ILE A 580 5.32 6.41 11.53
N SER A 581 6.05 5.82 10.57
CA SER A 581 7.31 5.11 10.84
C SER A 581 8.42 6.09 11.26
N LEU A 582 8.53 7.26 10.60
CA LEU A 582 9.49 8.29 10.97
C LEU A 582 9.15 8.85 12.36
N LYS A 583 7.86 9.07 12.65
CA LYS A 583 7.39 9.49 13.97
C LYS A 583 7.78 8.47 15.04
N TYR A 584 7.46 7.22 14.80
CA TYR A 584 7.73 6.13 15.73
C TYR A 584 9.23 5.99 16.06
N GLU A 585 10.07 5.90 15.04
CA GLU A 585 11.53 5.85 15.20
C GLU A 585 12.06 7.04 16.00
N THR A 586 11.57 8.23 15.67
CA THR A 586 11.95 9.48 16.36
C THR A 586 11.55 9.46 17.83
N LEU A 587 10.33 8.98 18.14
CA LEU A 587 9.87 8.83 19.55
C LEU A 587 10.76 7.86 20.32
N CYS A 588 11.12 6.72 19.76
CA CYS A 588 12.01 5.76 20.40
C CYS A 588 13.42 6.35 20.67
N ASN A 589 13.94 7.14 19.74
CA ASN A 589 15.21 7.83 19.93
C ASN A 589 15.13 8.93 21.02
N LEU A 590 14.00 9.63 21.12
CA LEU A 590 13.74 10.59 22.20
C LEU A 590 13.68 9.89 23.57
N VAL A 591 13.05 8.72 23.65
CA VAL A 591 13.05 7.90 24.89
C VAL A 591 14.49 7.61 25.34
N LEU A 592 15.35 7.13 24.42
CA LEU A 592 16.74 6.86 24.71
C LEU A 592 17.48 8.09 25.25
N LEU A 593 17.37 9.21 24.55
CA LEU A 593 18.07 10.46 24.89
C LEU A 593 17.60 11.05 26.22
N TYR A 594 16.28 11.08 26.45
CA TYR A 594 15.73 11.58 27.71
C TYR A 594 16.04 10.66 28.89
N SER A 595 16.13 9.34 28.65
CA SER A 595 16.56 8.37 29.67
C SER A 595 18.01 8.64 30.09
N GLN A 596 18.91 8.80 29.13
CA GLN A 596 20.34 9.08 29.39
C GLN A 596 20.58 10.46 30.01
N SER A 597 19.67 11.42 29.80
CA SER A 597 19.68 12.74 30.43
C SER A 597 18.97 12.78 31.80
N ALA A 598 18.56 11.63 32.35
CA ALA A 598 17.78 11.49 33.57
C ALA A 598 16.44 12.29 33.61
N LYS A 599 15.90 12.63 32.43
CA LYS A 599 14.59 13.28 32.28
C LYS A 599 13.49 12.23 32.10
N PHE A 600 13.34 11.36 33.09
CA PHE A 600 12.52 10.13 33.01
C PHE A 600 11.06 10.39 32.72
N ASP A 601 10.46 11.49 33.23
CA ASP A 601 9.05 11.81 32.96
C ASP A 601 8.79 12.02 31.46
N LYS A 602 9.70 12.72 30.78
CA LYS A 602 9.61 12.92 29.33
C LYS A 602 9.85 11.62 28.57
N ALA A 603 10.83 10.80 29.03
CA ALA A 603 11.09 9.50 28.42
C ALA A 603 9.85 8.58 28.50
N VAL A 604 9.16 8.55 29.65
CA VAL A 604 7.91 7.79 29.83
C VAL A 604 6.82 8.31 28.88
N THR A 605 6.65 9.63 28.80
CA THR A 605 5.63 10.22 27.92
C THR A 605 5.82 9.79 26.45
N TYR A 606 7.04 9.90 25.92
CA TYR A 606 7.35 9.49 24.56
C TYR A 606 7.27 7.95 24.36
N LEU A 607 7.59 7.18 25.43
CA LEU A 607 7.47 5.71 25.39
C LEU A 607 6.01 5.27 25.28
N GLU A 608 5.09 5.90 26.02
CA GLU A 608 3.65 5.59 25.92
C GLU A 608 3.09 5.96 24.55
N GLU A 609 3.51 7.11 23.98
CA GLU A 609 3.12 7.47 22.61
C GLU A 609 3.65 6.45 21.58
N ALA A 610 4.90 6.02 21.71
CA ALA A 610 5.48 4.98 20.86
C ALA A 610 4.77 3.63 21.03
N LYS A 611 4.34 3.29 22.25
CA LYS A 611 3.60 2.07 22.57
C LYS A 611 2.24 2.02 21.86
N GLU A 612 1.50 3.12 21.85
CA GLU A 612 0.21 3.17 21.14
C GLU A 612 0.41 2.93 19.64
N ILE A 613 1.45 3.51 19.05
CA ILE A 613 1.80 3.24 17.64
C ILE A 613 2.21 1.77 17.46
N SER A 614 3.02 1.22 18.37
CA SER A 614 3.51 -0.16 18.27
C SER A 614 2.41 -1.22 18.35
N ARG A 615 1.30 -0.93 19.03
CA ARG A 615 0.13 -1.83 19.10
C ARG A 615 -0.59 -1.98 17.75
N LEU A 616 -0.49 -0.95 16.92
CA LEU A 616 -1.13 -0.90 15.62
C LEU A 616 -0.27 -1.52 14.52
N ILE A 617 1.04 -1.66 14.76
CA ILE A 617 2.02 -2.08 13.77
C ILE A 617 2.64 -3.42 14.17
N SER A 618 2.31 -4.50 13.47
CA SER A 618 2.84 -5.85 13.75
C SER A 618 4.22 -6.14 13.13
N ILE A 619 5.01 -5.12 12.82
CA ILE A 619 6.31 -5.26 12.16
C ILE A 619 7.40 -5.59 13.19
N PRO A 620 8.14 -6.73 13.08
CA PRO A 620 9.13 -7.13 14.07
C PRO A 620 10.22 -6.10 14.35
N ILE A 621 10.66 -5.34 13.33
CA ILE A 621 11.68 -4.31 13.53
C ILE A 621 11.19 -3.15 14.41
N PHE A 622 9.92 -2.76 14.32
CA PHE A 622 9.31 -1.76 15.20
C PHE A 622 9.25 -2.28 16.64
N ARG A 623 8.89 -3.56 16.83
CA ARG A 623 8.94 -4.19 18.16
C ARG A 623 10.35 -4.17 18.75
N ILE A 624 11.38 -4.50 17.96
CA ILE A 624 12.78 -4.42 18.40
C ILE A 624 13.13 -2.99 18.83
N THR A 625 12.78 -1.98 18.04
CA THR A 625 13.08 -0.57 18.36
C THR A 625 12.38 -0.11 19.63
N TYR A 626 11.12 -0.51 19.85
CA TYR A 626 10.39 -0.24 21.10
C TYR A 626 11.05 -0.92 22.31
N LEU A 627 11.42 -2.20 22.17
CA LEU A 627 12.07 -2.94 23.24
C LEU A 627 13.42 -2.33 23.61
N LEU A 628 14.20 -1.84 22.63
CA LEU A 628 15.44 -1.10 22.87
C LEU A 628 15.20 0.21 23.62
N ALA A 629 14.21 0.99 23.21
CA ALA A 629 13.88 2.24 23.88
C ALA A 629 13.42 2.02 25.34
N ASN A 630 12.51 1.05 25.57
CA ASN A 630 12.02 0.69 26.88
C ASN A 630 13.13 0.10 27.78
N GLN A 631 13.98 -0.76 27.22
CA GLN A 631 15.14 -1.31 27.91
C GLN A 631 16.11 -0.20 28.34
N ALA A 632 16.41 0.76 27.47
CA ALA A 632 17.29 1.86 27.81
C ALA A 632 16.74 2.69 28.99
N LEU A 633 15.44 2.98 29.01
CA LEU A 633 14.79 3.67 30.13
C LEU A 633 14.95 2.87 31.43
N ARG A 634 14.67 1.56 31.44
CA ARG A 634 14.80 0.71 32.63
C ARG A 634 16.25 0.63 33.11
N TYR A 635 17.17 0.45 32.18
CA TYR A 635 18.59 0.36 32.50
C TYR A 635 19.11 1.65 33.13
N GLU A 636 18.77 2.81 32.59
CA GLU A 636 19.16 4.11 33.13
C GLU A 636 18.49 4.41 34.48
N PHE A 637 17.28 3.88 34.69
CA PHE A 637 16.56 3.97 35.97
C PHE A 637 17.11 3.00 37.04
N GLY A 638 18.01 2.07 36.66
CA GLY A 638 18.58 1.05 37.57
C GLY A 638 17.78 -0.28 37.67
N ASP A 639 16.71 -0.43 36.88
CA ASP A 639 15.95 -1.70 36.82
C ASP A 639 16.65 -2.65 35.80
N PHE A 640 17.80 -3.19 36.23
CA PHE A 640 18.59 -4.08 35.36
C PHE A 640 17.90 -5.43 35.12
N GLU A 641 17.09 -5.94 36.04
CA GLU A 641 16.36 -7.19 35.82
C GLU A 641 15.20 -7.02 34.85
N GLY A 642 14.50 -5.90 34.91
CA GLY A 642 13.50 -5.52 33.89
C GLY A 642 14.11 -5.29 32.52
N SER A 643 15.29 -4.68 32.46
CA SER A 643 16.08 -4.51 31.24
C SER A 643 16.41 -5.86 30.59
N ILE A 644 16.93 -6.83 31.36
CA ILE A 644 17.28 -8.16 30.86
C ILE A 644 16.06 -8.86 30.23
N LYS A 645 14.89 -8.82 30.88
CA LYS A 645 13.67 -9.44 30.34
C LYS A 645 13.28 -8.88 28.97
N LEU A 646 13.38 -7.57 28.80
CA LEU A 646 13.09 -6.91 27.51
C LEU A 646 14.12 -7.29 26.44
N LEU A 647 15.39 -7.39 26.82
CA LEU A 647 16.47 -7.79 25.92
C LEU A 647 16.37 -9.27 25.50
N GLU A 648 15.91 -10.15 26.38
CA GLU A 648 15.64 -11.56 26.04
C GLU A 648 14.48 -11.67 25.04
N GLU A 649 13.44 -10.84 25.18
CA GLU A 649 12.35 -10.74 24.21
C GLU A 649 12.85 -10.20 22.87
N LEU A 650 13.65 -9.14 22.89
CA LEU A 650 14.30 -8.57 21.70
C LEU A 650 15.16 -9.60 20.99
N ASN A 651 15.99 -10.34 21.75
CA ASN A 651 16.88 -11.38 21.21
C ASN A 651 16.10 -12.46 20.46
N ARG A 652 14.98 -12.95 21.06
CA ARG A 652 14.09 -13.91 20.39
C ARG A 652 13.56 -13.37 19.08
N THR A 653 13.05 -12.15 19.08
CA THR A 653 12.56 -11.50 17.85
C THR A 653 13.68 -11.31 16.81
N ALA A 654 14.88 -10.91 17.26
CA ALA A 654 16.03 -10.73 16.35
C ALA A 654 16.52 -12.05 15.72
N ILE A 655 16.44 -13.18 16.46
CA ILE A 655 16.75 -14.52 15.96
C ILE A 655 15.72 -14.95 14.91
N GLU A 656 14.42 -14.75 15.20
CA GLU A 656 13.34 -15.08 14.26
C GLU A 656 13.52 -14.39 12.90
N ILE A 657 13.92 -13.11 12.91
CA ILE A 657 14.17 -12.34 11.68
C ILE A 657 15.58 -12.49 11.13
N LYS A 658 16.43 -13.30 11.78
CA LYS A 658 17.84 -13.56 11.42
C LYS A 658 18.70 -12.30 11.30
N HIS A 659 18.45 -11.28 12.12
CA HIS A 659 19.13 -9.98 12.07
C HIS A 659 20.38 -9.97 12.96
N LYS A 660 21.54 -10.29 12.40
CA LYS A 660 22.82 -10.48 13.13
C LYS A 660 23.18 -9.34 14.05
N TYR A 661 23.04 -8.08 13.62
CA TYR A 661 23.36 -6.91 14.43
C TYR A 661 22.52 -6.83 15.72
N TYR A 662 21.21 -7.04 15.65
CA TYR A 662 20.36 -6.99 16.85
C TYR A 662 20.57 -8.20 17.77
N ILE A 663 20.97 -9.36 17.24
CA ILE A 663 21.38 -10.51 18.05
C ILE A 663 22.66 -10.16 18.81
N PHE A 664 23.68 -9.61 18.15
CA PHE A 664 24.91 -9.13 18.77
C PHE A 664 24.61 -8.07 19.86
N LEU A 665 23.84 -7.04 19.51
CA LEU A 665 23.49 -5.94 20.40
C LEU A 665 22.75 -6.42 21.67
N SER A 666 21.77 -7.30 21.51
CA SER A 666 21.00 -7.82 22.63
C SER A 666 21.86 -8.61 23.61
N TYR A 667 22.70 -9.51 23.12
CA TYR A 667 23.63 -10.25 23.99
C TYR A 667 24.62 -9.32 24.70
N SER A 668 25.15 -8.31 24.01
CA SER A 668 26.05 -7.31 24.61
C SER A 668 25.37 -6.54 25.73
N LEU A 669 24.14 -6.03 25.51
CA LEU A 669 23.39 -5.26 26.51
C LEU A 669 22.90 -6.14 27.70
N ILE A 670 22.60 -7.43 27.47
CA ILE A 670 22.34 -8.37 28.56
C ILE A 670 23.61 -8.56 29.40
N GLY A 671 24.76 -8.71 28.76
CA GLY A 671 26.05 -8.77 29.44
C GLY A 671 26.33 -7.54 30.30
N ASP A 672 26.11 -6.33 29.76
CA ASP A 672 26.26 -5.07 30.50
C ASP A 672 25.29 -4.99 31.69
N SER A 673 24.05 -5.46 31.53
CA SER A 673 23.06 -5.50 32.62
C SER A 673 23.46 -6.47 33.74
N TYR A 674 24.01 -7.65 33.40
CA TYR A 674 24.54 -8.59 34.40
C TYR A 674 25.83 -8.06 35.06
N TYR A 675 26.66 -7.33 34.32
CA TYR A 675 27.81 -6.65 34.88
C TYR A 675 27.38 -5.63 35.94
N SER A 676 26.37 -4.80 35.63
CA SER A 676 25.79 -3.82 36.55
C SER A 676 25.17 -4.46 37.81
N LEU A 677 24.64 -5.67 37.69
CA LEU A 677 24.17 -6.51 38.81
C LEU A 677 25.31 -7.22 39.58
N ASN A 678 26.57 -6.99 39.23
CA ASN A 678 27.76 -7.67 39.77
C ASN A 678 27.72 -9.21 39.59
N LYS A 679 26.95 -9.73 38.59
CA LYS A 679 26.86 -11.14 38.25
C LYS A 679 27.89 -11.47 37.14
N LEU A 680 29.19 -11.37 37.44
CA LEU A 680 30.27 -11.35 36.46
C LEU A 680 30.33 -12.62 35.55
N ASN A 681 30.09 -13.83 36.14
CA ASN A 681 30.11 -15.07 35.36
C ASN A 681 29.01 -15.08 34.28
N LYS A 682 27.82 -14.55 34.59
CA LYS A 682 26.74 -14.43 33.59
C LYS A 682 27.05 -13.37 32.54
N ALA A 683 27.63 -12.24 32.95
CA ALA A 683 28.04 -11.22 32.02
C ALA A 683 29.04 -11.77 31.01
N GLU A 684 30.03 -12.59 31.45
CA GLU A 684 31.00 -13.23 30.57
C GLU A 684 30.32 -14.17 29.55
N GLU A 685 29.42 -15.04 30.03
CA GLU A 685 28.67 -15.96 29.16
C GLU A 685 27.95 -15.21 28.03
N TYR A 686 27.27 -14.11 28.34
CA TYR A 686 26.54 -13.33 27.34
C TYR A 686 27.44 -12.55 26.40
N PHE A 687 28.58 -12.04 26.85
CA PHE A 687 29.57 -11.43 25.94
C PHE A 687 30.19 -12.48 25.00
N ASP A 688 30.40 -13.71 25.45
CA ASP A 688 30.89 -14.79 24.59
C ASP A 688 29.84 -15.21 23.54
N MET A 689 28.54 -15.14 23.91
CA MET A 689 27.46 -15.29 22.94
C MET A 689 27.45 -14.15 21.91
N ALA A 690 27.64 -12.90 22.34
CA ALA A 690 27.72 -11.75 21.44
C ALA A 690 28.86 -11.88 20.43
N PHE A 691 30.02 -12.37 20.86
CA PHE A 691 31.21 -12.57 20.02
C PHE A 691 30.91 -13.36 18.73
N ARG A 692 30.02 -14.34 18.81
CA ARG A 692 29.68 -15.22 17.66
C ARG A 692 28.96 -14.49 16.54
N TYR A 693 28.44 -13.28 16.81
CA TYR A 693 27.65 -12.49 15.88
C TYR A 693 28.29 -11.17 15.47
N ILE A 694 29.55 -10.92 15.91
CA ILE A 694 30.30 -9.71 15.52
C ILE A 694 30.50 -9.68 13.99
N ASN A 695 30.26 -8.52 13.42
CA ASN A 695 30.63 -8.27 12.04
C ASN A 695 32.14 -8.02 11.94
N GLU A 696 32.87 -8.93 11.27
CA GLU A 696 34.32 -8.87 11.09
C GLU A 696 34.79 -7.56 10.40
N ASN A 697 33.93 -6.87 9.69
CA ASN A 697 34.25 -5.60 9.02
C ASN A 697 33.90 -4.37 9.89
N SER A 698 33.27 -4.54 11.05
CA SER A 698 32.91 -3.44 11.97
C SER A 698 33.96 -3.25 13.04
N GLU A 699 34.80 -2.22 12.91
CA GLU A 699 35.76 -1.87 13.96
C GLU A 699 35.08 -1.42 15.24
N TYR A 700 33.93 -0.77 15.14
CA TYR A 700 33.10 -0.39 16.29
C TYR A 700 32.69 -1.61 17.14
N GLU A 701 32.13 -2.64 16.51
CA GLU A 701 31.70 -3.85 17.24
C GLU A 701 32.87 -4.59 17.90
N LYS A 702 34.03 -4.61 17.23
CA LYS A 702 35.25 -5.19 17.80
C LYS A 702 35.76 -4.43 19.02
N VAL A 703 35.79 -3.10 18.94
CA VAL A 703 36.23 -2.25 20.05
C VAL A 703 35.25 -2.36 21.22
N GLN A 704 33.95 -2.29 20.97
CA GLN A 704 32.92 -2.42 21.98
C GLN A 704 33.01 -3.78 22.70
N PHE A 705 33.18 -4.87 21.96
CA PHE A 705 33.33 -6.19 22.54
C PHE A 705 34.59 -6.30 23.40
N ALA A 706 35.75 -5.88 22.87
CA ALA A 706 37.03 -5.92 23.61
C ALA A 706 36.95 -5.09 24.90
N TYR A 707 36.29 -3.90 24.85
CA TYR A 707 36.03 -3.05 25.98
C TYR A 707 35.17 -3.75 27.05
N SER A 708 34.02 -4.30 26.66
CA SER A 708 33.12 -5.01 27.58
C SER A 708 33.82 -6.23 28.23
N LYS A 709 34.63 -6.97 27.45
CA LYS A 709 35.44 -8.05 28.00
C LYS A 709 36.52 -7.56 28.97
N ALA A 710 37.18 -6.44 28.69
CA ALA A 710 38.22 -5.89 29.59
C ALA A 710 37.65 -5.49 30.97
N LEU A 711 36.39 -5.15 31.06
CA LEU A 711 35.72 -4.87 32.33
C LEU A 711 35.59 -6.12 33.22
N LEU A 712 35.50 -7.31 32.61
CA LEU A 712 35.34 -8.59 33.33
C LEU A 712 36.68 -9.20 33.78
N ILE A 713 37.79 -8.98 33.03
CA ILE A 713 39.07 -9.69 33.18
C ILE A 713 39.86 -9.22 34.41
N LYS A 714 39.20 -8.91 35.52
CA LYS A 714 39.86 -8.54 36.78
C LYS A 714 40.68 -9.69 37.45
N LYS A 715 40.61 -10.93 36.92
CA LYS A 715 41.22 -12.11 37.59
C LYS A 715 42.29 -12.85 36.81
N THR A 716 42.42 -12.70 35.50
CA THR A 716 43.28 -13.56 34.65
C THR A 716 44.23 -12.86 33.73
N SER A 717 44.11 -11.53 33.50
CA SER A 717 45.00 -10.76 32.63
C SER A 717 45.93 -9.86 33.40
N THR A 718 47.06 -9.52 32.80
CA THR A 718 48.00 -8.55 33.38
C THR A 718 47.38 -7.16 33.43
N ILE A 719 47.72 -6.38 34.45
CA ILE A 719 47.31 -4.97 34.61
C ILE A 719 47.54 -4.18 33.31
N SER A 720 48.66 -4.44 32.63
CA SER A 720 49.03 -3.78 31.37
C SER A 720 48.11 -4.11 30.20
N GLU A 721 47.57 -5.32 30.10
CA GLU A 721 46.65 -5.72 29.03
C GLU A 721 45.29 -5.02 29.16
N ILE A 722 44.79 -4.95 30.40
CA ILE A 722 43.52 -4.24 30.68
C ILE A 722 43.64 -2.73 30.35
N GLU A 723 44.75 -2.11 30.80
CA GLU A 723 45.03 -0.71 30.49
C GLU A 723 45.05 -0.45 28.98
N THR A 724 45.76 -1.33 28.24
CA THR A 724 45.89 -1.19 26.79
C THR A 724 44.55 -1.26 26.09
N VAL A 725 43.66 -2.17 26.47
CA VAL A 725 42.34 -2.31 25.82
C VAL A 725 41.42 -1.14 26.18
N LEU A 726 41.38 -0.70 27.44
CA LEU A 726 40.60 0.45 27.86
C LEU A 726 41.07 1.73 27.19
N LEU A 727 42.36 1.96 27.08
CA LEU A 727 42.96 3.10 26.36
C LEU A 727 42.65 3.03 24.86
N LYS A 728 42.72 1.85 24.25
CA LYS A 728 42.36 1.66 22.85
C LYS A 728 40.94 2.05 22.59
N ALA A 729 40.01 1.64 23.45
CA ALA A 729 38.59 2.01 23.35
C ALA A 729 38.39 3.51 23.55
N TYR A 730 39.00 4.10 24.59
CA TYR A 730 38.93 5.53 24.84
C TYR A 730 39.44 6.35 23.64
N ASN A 731 40.61 6.00 23.09
CA ASN A 731 41.20 6.71 21.93
C ASN A 731 40.34 6.51 20.67
N TYR A 732 39.81 5.32 20.43
CA TYR A 732 38.89 5.09 19.32
C TYR A 732 37.66 5.98 19.41
N TYR A 733 37.01 6.04 20.59
CA TYR A 733 35.83 6.90 20.78
C TYR A 733 36.15 8.38 20.68
N GLU A 734 37.35 8.79 21.09
CA GLU A 734 37.83 10.17 20.93
C GLU A 734 38.05 10.53 19.45
N GLU A 735 38.72 9.67 18.68
CA GLU A 735 38.94 9.86 17.25
C GLU A 735 37.61 9.89 16.47
N GLN A 736 36.68 9.03 16.82
CA GLN A 736 35.33 9.00 16.21
C GLN A 736 34.39 10.08 16.77
N LYS A 737 34.85 10.87 17.73
CA LYS A 737 34.08 11.94 18.43
C LYS A 737 32.77 11.40 19.05
N MET A 738 32.80 10.18 19.57
CA MET A 738 31.69 9.52 20.26
C MET A 738 31.74 9.88 21.76
N ILE A 739 31.26 11.07 22.10
CA ILE A 739 31.51 11.70 23.42
C ILE A 739 30.96 10.82 24.55
N TYR A 740 29.74 10.27 24.46
CA TYR A 740 29.16 9.46 25.53
C TYR A 740 29.97 8.19 25.81
N SER A 741 30.28 7.43 24.75
CA SER A 741 31.11 6.19 24.87
C SER A 741 32.52 6.49 25.40
N ARG A 742 33.09 7.63 24.99
CA ARG A 742 34.40 8.07 25.51
C ARG A 742 34.35 8.35 27.02
N ILE A 743 33.30 9.01 27.49
CA ILE A 743 33.12 9.31 28.92
C ILE A 743 32.91 8.04 29.74
N GLN A 744 32.18 7.06 29.22
CA GLN A 744 32.07 5.73 29.84
C GLN A 744 33.43 5.05 29.94
N ALA A 745 34.23 5.07 28.88
CA ALA A 745 35.57 4.51 28.89
C ALA A 745 36.51 5.26 29.86
N ALA A 746 36.43 6.60 29.91
CA ALA A 746 37.15 7.43 30.88
C ALA A 746 36.81 7.08 32.34
N PHE A 747 35.53 6.87 32.63
CA PHE A 747 35.10 6.44 33.95
C PHE A 747 35.71 5.08 34.37
N HIS A 748 35.69 4.11 33.48
CA HIS A 748 36.30 2.82 33.75
C HIS A 748 37.84 2.87 33.84
N LEU A 749 38.48 3.77 33.08
CA LEU A 749 39.90 4.08 33.24
C LEU A 749 40.19 4.70 34.62
N ALA A 750 39.34 5.64 35.09
CA ALA A 750 39.45 6.20 36.41
C ALA A 750 39.34 5.15 37.53
N ASP A 751 38.36 4.27 37.47
CA ASP A 751 38.18 3.13 38.39
C ASP A 751 39.38 2.16 38.35
N PHE A 752 39.87 1.86 37.13
CA PHE A 752 41.03 1.03 36.91
C PHE A 752 42.31 1.63 37.55
N TYR A 753 42.60 2.93 37.29
CA TYR A 753 43.73 3.62 37.87
C TYR A 753 43.65 3.78 39.37
N LYS A 754 42.44 4.02 39.92
CA LYS A 754 42.19 4.05 41.37
C LYS A 754 42.54 2.70 42.00
N LYS A 755 42.12 1.57 41.41
CA LYS A 755 42.37 0.21 41.89
C LYS A 755 43.85 -0.20 41.75
N SER A 756 44.55 0.31 40.71
CA SER A 756 45.99 0.06 40.51
C SER A 756 46.90 1.02 41.29
N GLY A 757 46.34 1.92 42.11
CA GLY A 757 47.10 2.88 42.93
C GLY A 757 47.59 4.11 42.25
N ASN A 758 47.27 4.35 40.96
CA ASN A 758 47.68 5.53 40.25
C ASN A 758 46.63 6.65 40.41
N THR A 759 46.67 7.30 41.57
CA THR A 759 45.70 8.34 41.95
C THR A 759 45.70 9.55 41.03
N VAL A 760 46.85 9.89 40.42
CA VAL A 760 46.98 11.05 39.52
C VAL A 760 46.19 10.84 38.23
N LYS A 761 46.40 9.73 37.57
CA LYS A 761 45.63 9.36 36.35
C LYS A 761 44.13 9.17 36.67
N ALA A 762 43.82 8.57 37.81
CA ALA A 762 42.43 8.38 38.24
C ALA A 762 41.71 9.72 38.38
N LEU A 763 42.34 10.73 39.04
CA LEU A 763 41.78 12.08 39.20
C LEU A 763 41.68 12.84 37.85
N GLN A 764 42.60 12.61 36.93
CA GLN A 764 42.55 13.21 35.59
C GLN A 764 41.29 12.76 34.82
N PHE A 765 41.07 11.41 34.73
CA PHE A 765 39.93 10.89 34.02
C PHE A 765 38.60 11.18 34.71
N ILE A 766 38.52 11.12 36.04
CA ILE A 766 37.26 11.43 36.74
C ILE A 766 36.88 12.92 36.60
N LYS A 767 37.87 13.82 36.57
CA LYS A 767 37.64 15.26 36.30
C LYS A 767 37.05 15.44 34.90
N GLU A 768 37.60 14.78 33.90
CA GLU A 768 37.03 14.79 32.55
C GLU A 768 35.58 14.29 32.54
N VAL A 769 35.32 13.12 33.17
CA VAL A 769 33.96 12.55 33.27
C VAL A 769 33.00 13.56 33.87
N LEU A 770 33.33 14.20 35.01
CA LEU A 770 32.45 15.15 35.70
C LEU A 770 32.22 16.39 34.82
N THR A 771 33.28 16.97 34.27
CA THR A 771 33.18 18.20 33.47
C THR A 771 32.33 18.00 32.22
N VAL A 772 32.61 16.93 31.45
CA VAL A 772 31.89 16.67 30.20
C VAL A 772 30.45 16.19 30.44
N SER A 773 30.24 15.39 31.49
CA SER A 773 28.87 14.94 31.83
C SER A 773 27.97 16.07 32.29
N GLU A 774 28.51 17.05 33.03
CA GLU A 774 27.77 18.26 33.40
C GLU A 774 27.49 19.15 32.16
N GLU A 775 28.51 19.37 31.34
CA GLU A 775 28.39 20.19 30.11
C GLU A 775 27.39 19.58 29.08
N LYS A 776 27.29 18.25 29.00
CA LYS A 776 26.48 17.52 28.04
C LYS A 776 25.18 16.96 28.61
N GLU A 777 24.85 17.22 29.85
CA GLU A 777 23.65 16.77 30.56
C GLU A 777 23.54 15.21 30.65
N TYR A 778 24.67 14.48 30.87
CA TYR A 778 24.65 13.02 31.03
C TYR A 778 24.31 12.63 32.49
N TYR A 779 23.19 13.15 32.99
CA TYR A 779 22.88 13.07 34.42
C TYR A 779 22.54 11.64 34.90
N ALA A 780 21.96 10.79 34.05
CA ALA A 780 21.70 9.41 34.44
C ALA A 780 23.01 8.63 34.67
N PHE A 781 24.05 8.92 33.90
CA PHE A 781 25.35 8.31 34.10
C PHE A 781 26.01 8.74 35.42
N LEU A 782 25.83 9.98 35.84
CA LEU A 782 26.38 10.51 37.11
C LEU A 782 25.63 10.00 38.34
N GLN A 783 24.39 9.55 38.20
CA GLN A 783 23.56 9.01 39.28
C GLN A 783 23.87 7.55 39.61
N ARG A 784 24.48 6.81 38.70
CA ARG A 784 24.96 5.42 38.87
C ARG A 784 26.35 5.37 39.50
#